data_b8bb079539c5b81e7582d08aff84978b
#
_entry.id   b8bb079539c5b81e7582d08aff84978b
#
_cell.length_a   1.000
_cell.length_b   1.000
_cell.length_c   1.000
_cell.angle_alpha   90.00
_cell.angle_beta   90.00
_cell.angle_gamma   90.00
#
_symmetry.space_group_name_H-M   'P 1'
#
loop_
_entity.id
_entity.type
_entity.pdbx_description
1 polymer ?
#
loop_
_entity_poly.entity_id
_entity_poly.type
_entity_poly.pdbx_seq_one_letter_code
_entity_poly.pdbx_strand_id
1 'polypeptide(L)'
;MNANKMTQKTLETLQQAQSLAEERRNTQVGQIHVFHALLDDPDDLNAQLMASMGISTDELRAAIDTELDKQATFGSSGGGQVYMTPELNSVLTRAEEEAKRMGDSFVSVEHIMLGLIERADYVVKPLLKRFGIVRDKYLEALKAVRGNSRVNSDNPESTYDVLNKYGQDLTELARAQKLDPVIGRDNEIRSVIRILSRKTKNNPCLIGEPGVGKTAIAEGLALRIVRGDVPDNLKDRRLFALDMGSLVAGAKYRGEFEERLKAVLNEIKRSEGRIIMFIDELHTIVGAGKTDGAMDAGNILKPMLARGELHCIGATTLDEYRKYIEKDAALERRFQPVTVAEPSVEDTIAILRGLKERYEVYHGVKIHDSALIAAATLSDRYISDRFLPDKAIDLVDEACALIKTEMNSMPSEMDEISREIMRLEIEETALTGDNDEHTQEHLVEIRRELAEKRDKFNNMKARWDNERNAISKVQQLRERIEQVNADIARAENEYDLNRAAQLKYGELPGLQKELQKEEALAANRENSLLRDHVSSEEIAKIVARWTGIPVSKLMESERKKLLRLDSQLHKRIVGQDDAVQRVCDAILRSRAGIQNPNRPIGSFLFLGPTGVGKTELCKALAAALFDDERSMVRIDMSEYMEQYSVSRLIGAPPGYVGYDEGGQLTEAVRRKPYAVLLFDEVEKAHPDVLNVLLQVLDDGRITDGQGRTVDFKNTIIILTSNIGSDLILNSMAKDGRITTETEELLHKLLRTKFRPEFINRLDEIVFFNALSDADMHGIVDLLIADLAKRLQANRLNLSVSESAKAAIIKNGADPLFGARPLKRYIQGHIESLLARFIIENSPEEGSTLTVDADEKGSFIIGQKQ
;
A
#
# COMPACT_ATOMS: atom_id res chain seq x y z
N MET A 1 26.96 38.32 35.78
CA MET A 1 26.12 38.22 34.60
C MET A 1 24.73 37.73 35.00
N ASN A 2 23.67 38.25 34.40
CA ASN A 2 22.32 37.89 34.82
C ASN A 2 21.85 36.73 33.90
N ALA A 3 21.76 35.50 34.43
CA ALA A 3 21.31 34.31 33.68
C ALA A 3 19.94 34.53 33.01
N ASN A 4 19.09 35.42 33.55
CA ASN A 4 17.81 35.75 32.97
C ASN A 4 17.85 36.52 31.65
N LYS A 5 19.06 36.90 31.19
CA LYS A 5 19.29 37.56 29.89
C LYS A 5 19.99 36.70 28.89
N MET A 6 20.14 35.41 29.14
CA MET A 6 20.70 34.43 28.23
C MET A 6 19.60 33.62 27.61
N THR A 7 19.78 33.17 26.36
CA THR A 7 18.89 32.20 25.73
C THR A 7 19.04 30.83 26.39
N GLN A 8 18.04 30.00 26.27
CA GLN A 8 18.06 28.65 26.85
C GLN A 8 19.22 27.82 26.30
N LYS A 9 19.47 27.92 24.99
CA LYS A 9 20.60 27.24 24.32
C LYS A 9 21.95 27.74 24.84
N THR A 10 22.08 29.03 25.08
CA THR A 10 23.28 29.63 25.70
C THR A 10 23.55 29.05 27.09
N LEU A 11 22.51 28.88 27.89
CA LEU A 11 22.66 28.27 29.23
C LEU A 11 23.05 26.79 29.14
N GLU A 12 22.43 26.05 28.22
CA GLU A 12 22.77 24.66 27.93
C GLU A 12 24.23 24.50 27.47
N THR A 13 24.69 25.35 26.53
CA THR A 13 26.07 25.35 26.04
C THR A 13 27.08 25.62 27.17
N LEU A 14 26.77 26.55 28.08
CA LEU A 14 27.64 26.80 29.24
C LEU A 14 27.66 25.64 30.24
N GLN A 15 26.53 24.96 30.45
CA GLN A 15 26.45 23.76 31.26
C GLN A 15 27.24 22.60 30.62
N GLN A 16 27.12 22.39 29.30
CA GLN A 16 27.90 21.39 28.58
C GLN A 16 29.40 21.67 28.68
N ALA A 17 29.82 22.93 28.53
CA ALA A 17 31.22 23.32 28.71
C ALA A 17 31.74 23.03 30.14
N GLN A 18 30.87 23.22 31.13
CA GLN A 18 31.19 22.87 32.53
C GLN A 18 31.32 21.35 32.72
N SER A 19 30.34 20.58 32.22
CA SER A 19 30.36 19.12 32.27
C SER A 19 31.60 18.55 31.57
N LEU A 20 31.95 19.09 30.41
CA LEU A 20 33.15 18.70 29.66
C LEU A 20 34.43 18.92 30.46
N ALA A 21 34.52 20.06 31.18
CA ALA A 21 35.66 20.34 32.03
C ALA A 21 35.74 19.38 33.25
N GLU A 22 34.57 19.00 33.82
CA GLU A 22 34.49 18.02 34.89
C GLU A 22 34.88 16.61 34.44
N GLU A 23 34.35 16.16 33.30
CA GLU A 23 34.70 14.86 32.71
C GLU A 23 36.17 14.72 32.39
N ARG A 24 36.78 15.77 31.80
CA ARG A 24 38.21 15.81 31.51
C ARG A 24 39.07 16.15 32.72
N ARG A 25 38.45 16.35 33.90
CA ARG A 25 39.12 16.69 35.18
C ARG A 25 39.97 17.98 35.09
N ASN A 26 39.51 18.93 34.29
CA ASN A 26 40.21 20.17 34.18
C ASN A 26 39.98 21.05 35.41
N THR A 27 40.93 21.89 35.76
CA THR A 27 40.90 22.72 36.96
C THR A 27 39.98 23.92 36.83
N GLN A 28 39.67 24.33 35.62
CA GLN A 28 38.88 25.53 35.31
C GLN A 28 38.13 25.35 33.98
N VAL A 29 36.96 26.01 33.86
CA VAL A 29 36.27 26.13 32.59
C VAL A 29 36.85 27.32 31.83
N GLY A 30 37.58 27.08 30.76
CA GLY A 30 38.19 28.09 29.91
C GLY A 30 37.42 28.29 28.60
N GLN A 31 37.87 29.24 27.76
CA GLN A 31 37.27 29.56 26.47
C GLN A 31 37.20 28.33 25.52
N ILE A 32 38.19 27.45 25.60
CA ILE A 32 38.28 26.25 24.76
C ILE A 32 37.13 25.27 25.02
N HIS A 33 36.64 25.14 26.27
CA HIS A 33 35.51 24.29 26.62
C HIS A 33 34.21 24.82 26.02
N VAL A 34 34.00 26.14 26.09
CA VAL A 34 32.84 26.79 25.49
C VAL A 34 32.91 26.70 23.96
N PHE A 35 34.10 26.84 23.38
CA PHE A 35 34.30 26.73 21.93
C PHE A 35 33.97 25.30 21.44
N HIS A 36 34.32 24.26 22.22
CA HIS A 36 33.95 22.89 21.93
C HIS A 36 32.41 22.73 22.02
N ALA A 37 31.79 23.20 23.10
CA ALA A 37 30.35 23.08 23.32
C ALA A 37 29.52 23.82 22.27
N LEU A 38 29.99 24.95 21.71
CA LEU A 38 29.35 25.68 20.61
C LEU A 38 29.33 24.93 19.27
N LEU A 39 30.12 23.85 19.13
CA LEU A 39 30.26 23.05 17.94
C LEU A 39 29.90 21.58 18.16
N ASP A 40 29.35 21.24 19.34
CA ASP A 40 29.12 19.85 19.74
C ASP A 40 28.03 19.17 18.91
N ASP A 41 26.97 19.86 18.58
CA ASP A 41 25.89 19.40 17.74
C ASP A 41 26.11 19.89 16.30
N PRO A 42 26.18 19.01 15.27
CA PRO A 42 26.27 19.39 13.87
C PRO A 42 25.12 20.27 13.38
N ASP A 43 23.96 20.14 14.01
CA ASP A 43 22.74 20.88 13.68
C ASP A 43 22.67 22.25 14.37
N ASP A 44 23.62 22.58 15.24
CA ASP A 44 23.68 23.87 15.90
C ASP A 44 24.09 25.02 14.97
N LEU A 45 23.57 26.21 15.25
CA LEU A 45 23.79 27.41 14.46
C LEU A 45 25.28 27.64 14.15
N ASN A 46 26.16 27.52 15.14
CA ASN A 46 27.59 27.78 14.95
C ASN A 46 28.26 26.73 14.07
N ALA A 47 27.87 25.46 14.17
CA ALA A 47 28.33 24.39 13.29
C ALA A 47 27.92 24.64 11.83
N GLN A 48 26.68 25.02 11.60
CA GLN A 48 26.15 25.39 10.28
C GLN A 48 26.86 26.63 9.71
N LEU A 49 27.12 27.64 10.51
CA LEU A 49 27.86 28.82 10.09
C LEU A 49 29.30 28.47 9.68
N MET A 50 30.01 27.59 10.42
CA MET A 50 31.33 27.10 10.03
C MET A 50 31.27 26.35 8.71
N ALA A 51 30.30 25.47 8.52
CA ALA A 51 30.10 24.75 7.26
C ALA A 51 29.84 25.72 6.07
N SER A 52 29.02 26.76 6.26
CA SER A 52 28.73 27.79 5.25
C SER A 52 29.97 28.64 4.90
N MET A 53 30.89 28.79 5.84
CA MET A 53 32.18 29.45 5.62
C MET A 53 33.24 28.54 4.94
N GLY A 54 32.86 27.27 4.61
CA GLY A 54 33.76 26.30 4.00
C GLY A 54 34.75 25.66 4.98
N ILE A 55 34.46 25.68 6.28
CA ILE A 55 35.28 25.14 7.34
C ILE A 55 34.74 23.77 7.72
N SER A 56 35.59 22.72 7.71
CA SER A 56 35.20 21.38 8.20
C SER A 56 35.04 21.42 9.73
N THR A 57 33.81 21.19 10.19
CA THR A 57 33.51 21.16 11.63
C THR A 57 34.23 20.02 12.33
N ASP A 58 34.38 18.86 11.67
CA ASP A 58 35.09 17.70 12.22
C ASP A 58 36.57 17.95 12.43
N GLU A 59 37.25 18.60 11.45
CA GLU A 59 38.66 18.97 11.58
C GLU A 59 38.88 20.03 12.66
N LEU A 60 37.95 21.00 12.75
CA LEU A 60 37.99 22.03 13.78
C LEU A 60 37.80 21.43 15.17
N ARG A 61 36.85 20.52 15.35
CA ARG A 61 36.61 19.77 16.60
C ARG A 61 37.84 18.96 17.01
N ALA A 62 38.41 18.18 16.10
CA ALA A 62 39.62 17.40 16.36
C ALA A 62 40.80 18.29 16.81
N ALA A 63 40.91 19.49 16.25
CA ALA A 63 41.92 20.48 16.66
C ALA A 63 41.62 21.04 18.06
N ILE A 64 40.37 21.31 18.41
CA ILE A 64 39.92 21.74 19.74
C ILE A 64 40.17 20.64 20.77
N ASP A 65 39.85 19.39 20.47
CA ASP A 65 40.11 18.25 21.36
C ASP A 65 41.60 18.08 21.68
N THR A 66 42.47 18.23 20.66
CA THR A 66 43.90 18.20 20.82
C THR A 66 44.44 19.28 21.81
N GLU A 67 43.83 20.48 21.80
CA GLU A 67 44.17 21.55 22.72
C GLU A 67 43.53 21.38 24.10
N LEU A 68 42.35 20.76 24.17
CA LEU A 68 41.70 20.37 25.44
C LEU A 68 42.52 19.36 26.21
N ASP A 69 43.13 18.37 25.55
CA ASP A 69 43.99 17.36 26.17
C ASP A 69 45.27 17.94 26.79
N LYS A 70 45.67 19.15 26.44
CA LYS A 70 46.81 19.85 27.00
C LYS A 70 46.49 20.71 28.21
N GLN A 71 45.19 20.84 28.58
CA GLN A 71 44.75 21.64 29.73
C GLN A 71 45.14 21.02 31.05
N ALA A 72 45.38 21.83 32.07
CA ALA A 72 45.73 21.41 33.40
C ALA A 72 44.59 20.60 34.03
N THR A 73 44.94 19.42 34.57
CA THR A 73 43.99 18.51 35.23
C THR A 73 44.23 18.40 36.73
N PHE A 74 43.18 18.06 37.49
CA PHE A 74 43.32 17.74 38.92
C PHE A 74 44.11 16.43 39.10
N GLY A 75 45.00 16.39 40.10
CA GLY A 75 45.64 15.14 40.54
C GLY A 75 44.64 14.17 41.18
N SER A 76 45.01 12.91 41.28
CA SER A 76 44.17 11.73 41.59
C SER A 76 43.37 11.75 42.91
N SER A 77 43.36 12.81 43.72
CA SER A 77 42.72 12.85 45.07
C SER A 77 41.88 14.11 45.39
N GLY A 78 41.40 14.89 44.38
CA GLY A 78 40.68 16.09 44.68
C GLY A 78 39.47 16.34 43.72
N GLY A 79 38.23 16.05 44.19
CA GLY A 79 36.99 16.59 43.58
C GLY A 79 36.81 18.04 43.98
N GLY A 80 37.35 19.00 43.20
CA GLY A 80 37.15 20.45 43.46
C GLY A 80 36.03 21.02 42.56
N GLN A 81 35.31 22.05 43.03
CA GLN A 81 34.44 22.86 42.19
C GLN A 81 35.25 23.49 41.05
N VAL A 82 34.76 23.33 39.84
CA VAL A 82 35.38 23.91 38.63
C VAL A 82 34.91 25.36 38.50
N TYR A 83 35.82 26.31 38.40
CA TYR A 83 35.50 27.75 38.27
C TYR A 83 35.79 28.26 36.88
N MET A 84 35.00 29.26 36.45
CA MET A 84 35.21 29.95 35.15
C MET A 84 36.47 30.78 35.18
N THR A 85 37.26 30.75 34.11
CA THR A 85 38.45 31.58 33.98
C THR A 85 38.08 33.08 33.79
N PRO A 86 38.96 34.02 34.24
CA PRO A 86 38.76 35.46 33.99
C PRO A 86 38.63 35.78 32.52
N GLU A 87 39.37 35.08 31.66
CA GLU A 87 39.35 35.19 30.20
C GLU A 87 37.99 34.82 29.64
N LEU A 88 37.37 33.75 30.15
CA LEU A 88 36.00 33.38 29.74
C LEU A 88 34.99 34.45 30.19
N ASN A 89 35.10 34.94 31.39
CA ASN A 89 34.24 36.05 31.85
C ASN A 89 34.34 37.31 30.96
N SER A 90 35.54 37.59 30.40
CA SER A 90 35.71 38.71 29.46
C SER A 90 34.99 38.44 28.12
N VAL A 91 34.94 37.21 27.64
CA VAL A 91 34.16 36.80 26.46
C VAL A 91 32.67 36.97 26.69
N LEU A 92 32.15 36.50 27.85
CA LEU A 92 30.75 36.65 28.19
C LEU A 92 30.30 38.11 28.35
N THR A 93 31.18 38.96 28.90
CA THR A 93 30.93 40.40 28.95
C THR A 93 30.89 41.02 27.56
N ARG A 94 31.80 40.61 26.69
CA ARG A 94 31.81 41.05 25.29
C ARG A 94 30.59 40.57 24.52
N ALA A 95 30.14 39.38 24.75
CA ALA A 95 28.89 38.84 24.16
C ALA A 95 27.68 39.69 24.54
N GLU A 96 27.58 40.17 25.81
CA GLU A 96 26.53 41.08 26.25
C GLU A 96 26.60 42.45 25.56
N GLU A 97 27.81 42.96 25.32
CA GLU A 97 28.03 44.19 24.53
C GLU A 97 27.62 44.03 23.06
N GLU A 98 27.92 42.89 22.44
CA GLU A 98 27.53 42.62 21.08
C GLU A 98 26.02 42.44 20.93
N ALA A 99 25.34 41.76 21.88
CA ALA A 99 23.90 41.68 21.89
C ALA A 99 23.23 43.07 21.97
N LYS A 100 23.72 43.97 22.85
CA LYS A 100 23.25 45.37 22.90
C LYS A 100 23.52 46.13 21.59
N ARG A 101 24.69 45.90 20.94
CA ARG A 101 25.06 46.56 19.68
C ARG A 101 24.16 46.10 18.51
N MET A 102 23.73 44.82 18.52
CA MET A 102 22.80 44.29 17.55
C MET A 102 21.31 44.64 17.86
N GLY A 103 21.06 45.22 19.04
CA GLY A 103 19.72 45.57 19.48
C GLY A 103 18.88 44.39 19.98
N ASP A 104 19.57 43.35 20.45
CA ASP A 104 19.01 42.12 20.94
C ASP A 104 18.74 42.21 22.47
N SER A 105 17.66 41.57 22.91
CA SER A 105 17.23 41.56 24.31
C SER A 105 17.89 40.45 25.14
N PHE A 106 18.32 39.37 24.47
CA PHE A 106 18.99 38.20 25.07
C PHE A 106 20.36 37.96 24.43
N VAL A 107 21.26 37.37 25.20
CA VAL A 107 22.55 36.90 24.74
C VAL A 107 22.41 35.46 24.22
N SER A 108 22.64 35.21 22.95
CA SER A 108 22.55 33.92 22.27
C SER A 108 23.93 33.37 21.93
N VAL A 109 23.97 32.12 21.41
CA VAL A 109 25.23 31.40 21.13
C VAL A 109 26.11 32.14 20.10
N GLU A 110 25.52 32.84 19.11
CA GLU A 110 26.28 33.66 18.16
C GLU A 110 26.95 34.83 18.82
N HIS A 111 26.38 35.44 19.84
CA HIS A 111 27.04 36.52 20.60
C HIS A 111 28.26 36.03 21.37
N ILE A 112 28.16 34.79 21.94
CA ILE A 112 29.32 34.16 22.59
C ILE A 112 30.43 33.89 21.59
N MET A 113 30.10 33.39 20.39
CA MET A 113 31.08 33.15 19.33
C MET A 113 31.75 34.43 18.88
N LEU A 114 31.01 35.54 18.72
CA LEU A 114 31.59 36.85 18.43
C LEU A 114 32.50 37.36 19.54
N GLY A 115 32.10 37.12 20.80
CA GLY A 115 32.90 37.38 21.96
C GLY A 115 34.24 36.61 21.97
N LEU A 116 34.16 35.31 21.62
CA LEU A 116 35.35 34.45 21.45
C LEU A 116 36.26 34.93 20.35
N ILE A 117 35.73 35.30 19.18
CA ILE A 117 36.52 35.83 18.06
C ILE A 117 37.27 37.10 18.47
N GLU A 118 36.67 38.00 19.24
CA GLU A 118 37.29 39.28 19.61
C GLU A 118 38.19 39.20 20.86
N ARG A 119 37.88 38.33 21.81
CA ARG A 119 38.56 38.21 23.09
C ARG A 119 39.19 36.82 23.29
N ALA A 120 39.63 36.21 22.18
CA ALA A 120 40.31 34.92 22.20
C ALA A 120 41.56 34.91 23.08
N ASP A 121 41.68 33.90 23.95
CA ASP A 121 42.85 33.67 24.76
C ASP A 121 44.03 33.08 23.90
N TYR A 122 45.12 32.77 24.59
CA TYR A 122 46.30 32.21 23.92
C TYR A 122 46.08 30.80 23.34
N VAL A 123 45.04 30.06 23.76
CA VAL A 123 44.70 28.73 23.28
C VAL A 123 43.78 28.80 22.06
N VAL A 124 42.72 29.60 22.16
CA VAL A 124 41.66 29.70 21.11
C VAL A 124 42.13 30.55 19.92
N LYS A 125 42.92 31.59 20.16
CA LYS A 125 43.39 32.53 19.09
C LYS A 125 44.16 31.84 17.95
N PRO A 126 45.08 30.88 18.20
CA PRO A 126 45.72 30.14 17.13
C PRO A 126 44.77 29.27 16.32
N LEU A 127 43.76 28.68 16.95
CA LEU A 127 42.73 27.86 16.28
C LEU A 127 41.88 28.72 15.33
N LEU A 128 41.35 29.86 15.81
CA LEU A 128 40.63 30.80 14.98
C LEU A 128 41.41 31.27 13.76
N LYS A 129 42.75 31.55 13.95
CA LYS A 129 43.64 31.97 12.87
C LYS A 129 43.91 30.82 11.88
N ARG A 130 44.13 29.60 12.38
CA ARG A 130 44.39 28.41 11.55
C ARG A 130 43.23 28.09 10.61
N PHE A 131 42.00 28.19 11.09
CA PHE A 131 40.81 27.91 10.32
C PHE A 131 40.22 29.15 9.62
N GLY A 132 40.86 30.32 9.74
CA GLY A 132 40.44 31.55 9.03
C GLY A 132 39.13 32.13 9.55
N ILE A 133 38.77 31.85 10.83
CA ILE A 133 37.55 32.33 11.48
C ILE A 133 37.81 33.79 11.88
N VAL A 134 37.25 34.73 11.11
CA VAL A 134 37.34 36.16 11.34
C VAL A 134 35.97 36.78 11.46
N ARG A 135 35.87 37.85 12.23
CA ARG A 135 34.59 38.49 12.57
C ARG A 135 33.75 38.84 11.35
N ASP A 136 34.36 39.46 10.33
CA ASP A 136 33.60 39.95 9.17
C ASP A 136 32.97 38.80 8.37
N LYS A 137 33.72 37.71 8.14
CA LYS A 137 33.19 36.51 7.49
C LYS A 137 32.08 35.84 8.32
N TYR A 138 32.27 35.75 9.65
CA TYR A 138 31.27 35.19 10.54
C TYR A 138 29.98 36.03 10.56
N LEU A 139 30.11 37.38 10.59
CA LEU A 139 28.96 38.27 10.52
C LEU A 139 28.24 38.20 9.16
N GLU A 140 28.97 38.00 8.06
CA GLU A 140 28.37 37.80 6.74
C GLU A 140 27.57 36.50 6.68
N ALA A 141 28.16 35.39 7.14
CA ALA A 141 27.47 34.10 7.27
C ALA A 141 26.26 34.19 8.20
N LEU A 142 26.40 34.84 9.36
CA LEU A 142 25.31 35.05 10.31
C LEU A 142 24.16 35.88 9.72
N LYS A 143 24.48 36.90 8.93
CA LYS A 143 23.44 37.69 8.24
C LYS A 143 22.69 36.88 7.19
N ALA A 144 23.35 35.95 6.51
CA ALA A 144 22.70 35.06 5.56
C ALA A 144 21.66 34.13 6.22
N VAL A 145 21.99 33.61 7.41
CA VAL A 145 21.11 32.69 8.17
C VAL A 145 20.07 33.44 9.02
N ARG A 146 20.50 34.44 9.74
CA ARG A 146 19.63 35.20 10.69
C ARG A 146 18.78 36.28 10.00
N GLY A 147 19.20 36.79 8.85
CA GLY A 147 18.59 37.96 8.21
C GLY A 147 18.59 39.19 9.12
N ASN A 148 17.44 39.88 9.22
CA ASN A 148 17.23 41.04 10.10
C ASN A 148 16.50 40.70 11.41
N SER A 149 16.42 39.42 11.79
CA SER A 149 15.72 38.97 12.99
C SER A 149 16.46 39.41 14.25
N ARG A 150 15.72 39.86 15.28
CA ARG A 150 16.26 40.23 16.61
C ARG A 150 15.98 39.14 17.62
N VAL A 151 16.92 38.88 18.51
CA VAL A 151 16.79 37.94 19.63
C VAL A 151 15.97 38.58 20.75
N ASN A 152 14.64 38.43 20.65
CA ASN A 152 13.69 39.01 21.61
C ASN A 152 13.00 37.95 22.48
N SER A 153 13.28 36.66 22.28
CA SER A 153 12.79 35.53 23.07
C SER A 153 13.95 34.78 23.70
N ASP A 154 13.67 33.94 24.64
CA ASP A 154 14.65 33.07 25.33
C ASP A 154 15.04 31.82 24.47
N ASN A 155 14.33 31.56 23.36
CA ASN A 155 14.65 30.47 22.40
C ASN A 155 14.60 30.96 20.94
N PRO A 156 15.51 31.86 20.50
CA PRO A 156 15.51 32.44 19.15
C PRO A 156 16.03 31.48 18.10
N GLU A 157 16.87 30.50 18.48
CA GLU A 157 17.46 29.53 17.57
C GLU A 157 16.40 28.62 16.92
N SER A 158 15.26 28.44 17.58
CA SER A 158 14.10 27.73 17.00
C SER A 158 13.46 28.44 15.81
N THR A 159 13.83 29.71 15.57
CA THR A 159 13.29 30.54 14.47
C THR A 159 14.29 30.79 13.35
N TYR A 160 15.51 30.27 13.43
CA TYR A 160 16.51 30.37 12.37
C TYR A 160 16.34 29.24 11.38
N ASP A 161 16.48 29.52 10.09
CA ASP A 161 16.30 28.57 8.98
C ASP A 161 14.97 27.76 9.01
N VAL A 162 13.91 28.46 9.44
CA VAL A 162 12.58 27.87 9.70
C VAL A 162 12.02 27.13 8.50
N LEU A 163 12.28 27.64 7.29
CA LEU A 163 11.75 27.01 6.08
C LEU A 163 12.36 25.63 5.84
N ASN A 164 13.68 25.49 5.91
CA ASN A 164 14.34 24.19 5.71
C ASN A 164 14.03 23.20 6.85
N LYS A 165 13.76 23.71 8.05
CA LYS A 165 13.45 22.88 9.21
C LYS A 165 12.03 22.32 9.19
N TYR A 166 11.05 23.08 8.69
CA TYR A 166 9.62 22.73 8.76
C TYR A 166 8.98 22.53 7.40
N GLY A 167 9.77 22.28 6.36
CA GLY A 167 9.26 21.95 5.04
C GLY A 167 10.34 21.83 3.99
N GLN A 168 9.92 21.73 2.73
CA GLN A 168 10.81 21.52 1.60
C GLN A 168 10.49 22.50 0.47
N ASP A 169 11.51 23.05 -0.16
CA ASP A 169 11.37 23.85 -1.37
C ASP A 169 11.26 22.95 -2.60
N LEU A 170 10.03 22.76 -3.10
CA LEU A 170 9.78 21.94 -4.29
C LEU A 170 10.44 22.51 -5.56
N THR A 171 10.61 23.85 -5.64
CA THR A 171 11.31 24.47 -6.77
C THR A 171 12.81 24.23 -6.75
N GLU A 172 13.40 24.12 -5.58
CA GLU A 172 14.80 23.72 -5.41
C GLU A 172 14.99 22.24 -5.75
N LEU A 173 14.10 21.36 -5.27
CA LEU A 173 14.11 19.95 -5.65
C LEU A 173 13.90 19.75 -7.15
N ALA A 174 13.06 20.57 -7.78
CA ALA A 174 12.86 20.57 -9.23
C ALA A 174 14.14 20.96 -9.99
N ARG A 175 14.88 22.01 -9.51
CA ARG A 175 16.18 22.40 -10.07
C ARG A 175 17.24 21.32 -9.91
N ALA A 176 17.22 20.63 -8.76
CA ALA A 176 18.11 19.51 -8.48
C ALA A 176 17.67 18.21 -9.19
N GLN A 177 16.59 18.21 -9.97
CA GLN A 177 16.02 17.06 -10.68
C GLN A 177 15.64 15.87 -9.77
N LYS A 178 15.30 16.15 -8.53
CA LYS A 178 14.90 15.16 -7.56
C LYS A 178 13.39 14.84 -7.59
N LEU A 179 12.58 15.65 -8.29
CA LEU A 179 11.15 15.41 -8.44
C LEU A 179 10.83 14.47 -9.60
N ASP A 180 9.80 13.67 -9.43
CA ASP A 180 9.30 12.77 -10.46
C ASP A 180 8.61 13.52 -11.61
N PRO A 181 8.65 13.01 -12.85
CA PRO A 181 7.92 13.59 -13.96
C PRO A 181 6.41 13.48 -13.73
N VAL A 182 5.69 14.58 -13.84
CA VAL A 182 4.23 14.60 -13.69
C VAL A 182 3.57 14.46 -15.04
N ILE A 183 2.74 13.43 -15.19
CA ILE A 183 2.10 13.03 -16.44
C ILE A 183 0.58 13.05 -16.26
N GLY A 184 -0.15 13.53 -17.29
CA GLY A 184 -1.61 13.46 -17.35
C GLY A 184 -2.36 14.44 -16.44
N ARG A 185 -1.66 15.43 -15.81
CA ARG A 185 -2.25 16.43 -14.91
C ARG A 185 -2.19 17.87 -15.42
N ASP A 186 -2.05 18.05 -16.73
CA ASP A 186 -1.89 19.36 -17.36
C ASP A 186 -3.07 20.31 -17.13
N ASN A 187 -4.29 19.79 -17.13
CA ASN A 187 -5.50 20.59 -16.97
C ASN A 187 -5.63 21.13 -15.53
N GLU A 188 -5.35 20.29 -14.56
CA GLU A 188 -5.35 20.63 -13.14
C GLU A 188 -4.26 21.66 -12.83
N ILE A 189 -3.02 21.45 -13.31
CA ILE A 189 -1.92 22.40 -13.16
C ILE A 189 -2.25 23.75 -13.80
N ARG A 190 -2.80 23.78 -15.01
CA ARG A 190 -3.28 25.01 -15.65
C ARG A 190 -4.37 25.70 -14.83
N SER A 191 -5.28 24.94 -14.23
CA SER A 191 -6.32 25.48 -13.37
C SER A 191 -5.74 26.10 -12.10
N VAL A 192 -4.76 25.46 -11.48
CA VAL A 192 -4.00 25.98 -10.33
C VAL A 192 -3.30 27.29 -10.70
N ILE A 193 -2.57 27.33 -11.83
CA ILE A 193 -1.90 28.53 -12.34
C ILE A 193 -2.89 29.67 -12.55
N ARG A 194 -4.03 29.39 -13.19
CA ARG A 194 -5.09 30.38 -13.41
C ARG A 194 -5.66 30.92 -12.11
N ILE A 195 -5.88 30.09 -11.10
CA ILE A 195 -6.41 30.50 -9.80
C ILE A 195 -5.38 31.36 -9.06
N LEU A 196 -4.11 30.95 -8.99
CA LEU A 196 -3.02 31.72 -8.37
C LEU A 196 -2.85 33.12 -9.01
N SER A 197 -3.21 33.29 -10.27
CA SER A 197 -3.15 34.57 -10.98
C SER A 197 -4.39 35.46 -10.78
N ARG A 198 -5.38 35.03 -10.00
CA ARG A 198 -6.60 35.84 -9.72
C ARG A 198 -6.34 36.91 -8.69
N LYS A 199 -7.13 37.98 -8.72
CA LYS A 199 -7.11 39.05 -7.70
C LYS A 199 -7.72 38.61 -6.37
N THR A 200 -8.76 37.76 -6.40
CA THR A 200 -9.49 37.25 -5.24
C THR A 200 -9.74 35.76 -5.43
N LYS A 201 -9.95 35.02 -4.34
CA LYS A 201 -10.04 33.56 -4.35
C LYS A 201 -8.86 32.93 -5.10
N ASN A 202 -7.67 33.41 -4.80
CA ASN A 202 -6.42 33.05 -5.46
C ASN A 202 -5.64 31.90 -4.81
N ASN A 203 -6.29 31.20 -3.86
CA ASN A 203 -5.72 30.00 -3.26
C ASN A 203 -6.46 28.77 -3.79
N PRO A 204 -5.84 27.94 -4.64
CA PRO A 204 -6.43 26.69 -5.09
C PRO A 204 -6.46 25.67 -3.95
N CYS A 205 -7.52 24.87 -3.89
CA CYS A 205 -7.62 23.71 -3.04
C CYS A 205 -7.82 22.46 -3.91
N LEU A 206 -6.85 21.57 -3.94
CA LEU A 206 -6.91 20.30 -4.66
C LEU A 206 -7.78 19.33 -3.87
N ILE A 207 -8.87 18.89 -4.49
CA ILE A 207 -9.87 18.03 -3.84
C ILE A 207 -9.95 16.72 -4.61
N GLY A 208 -9.72 15.61 -3.93
CA GLY A 208 -9.79 14.27 -4.53
C GLY A 208 -9.52 13.19 -3.51
N GLU A 209 -9.79 11.96 -3.89
CA GLU A 209 -9.55 10.79 -3.05
C GLU A 209 -8.06 10.61 -2.71
N PRO A 210 -7.71 9.87 -1.64
CA PRO A 210 -6.32 9.53 -1.34
C PRO A 210 -5.66 8.79 -2.51
N GLY A 211 -4.39 9.08 -2.79
CA GLY A 211 -3.63 8.35 -3.81
C GLY A 211 -3.91 8.77 -5.27
N VAL A 212 -4.81 9.74 -5.55
CA VAL A 212 -5.06 10.20 -6.94
C VAL A 212 -3.98 11.15 -7.48
N GLY A 213 -2.95 11.50 -6.71
CA GLY A 213 -1.83 12.33 -7.17
C GLY A 213 -2.04 13.84 -6.94
N LYS A 214 -2.67 14.26 -5.85
CA LYS A 214 -2.81 15.69 -5.49
C LYS A 214 -1.46 16.37 -5.29
N THR A 215 -0.54 15.74 -4.58
CA THR A 215 0.81 16.26 -4.32
C THR A 215 1.62 16.38 -5.61
N ALA A 216 1.48 15.43 -6.54
CA ALA A 216 2.12 15.48 -7.86
C ALA A 216 1.75 16.73 -8.68
N ILE A 217 0.54 17.29 -8.50
CA ILE A 217 0.14 18.54 -9.17
C ILE A 217 0.96 19.74 -8.66
N ALA A 218 1.27 19.79 -7.35
CA ALA A 218 2.16 20.81 -6.79
C ALA A 218 3.60 20.63 -7.30
N GLU A 219 4.10 19.41 -7.35
CA GLU A 219 5.41 19.09 -7.93
C GLU A 219 5.48 19.46 -9.42
N GLY A 220 4.43 19.16 -10.18
CA GLY A 220 4.30 19.55 -11.57
C GLY A 220 4.30 21.06 -11.78
N LEU A 221 3.67 21.82 -10.88
CA LEU A 221 3.75 23.28 -10.89
C LEU A 221 5.19 23.76 -10.62
N ALA A 222 5.90 23.16 -9.66
CA ALA A 222 7.30 23.49 -9.37
C ALA A 222 8.19 23.24 -10.59
N LEU A 223 8.02 22.11 -11.28
CA LEU A 223 8.73 21.80 -12.53
C LEU A 223 8.46 22.84 -13.63
N ARG A 224 7.20 23.31 -13.77
CA ARG A 224 6.86 24.35 -14.76
C ARG A 224 7.43 25.72 -14.39
N ILE A 225 7.45 26.08 -13.09
CA ILE A 225 8.08 27.32 -12.63
C ILE A 225 9.57 27.31 -13.01
N VAL A 226 10.28 26.23 -12.75
CA VAL A 226 11.72 26.11 -13.04
C VAL A 226 11.99 26.17 -14.56
N ARG A 227 11.11 25.55 -15.38
CA ARG A 227 11.21 25.61 -16.85
C ARG A 227 10.79 26.95 -17.44
N GLY A 228 10.18 27.84 -16.64
CA GLY A 228 9.64 29.11 -17.11
C GLY A 228 8.31 28.98 -17.87
N ASP A 229 7.67 27.81 -17.86
CA ASP A 229 6.37 27.55 -18.52
C ASP A 229 5.20 27.96 -17.61
N VAL A 230 5.28 29.19 -17.13
CA VAL A 230 4.27 29.85 -16.30
C VAL A 230 4.18 31.33 -16.66
N PRO A 231 3.05 32.01 -16.34
CA PRO A 231 2.93 33.46 -16.51
C PRO A 231 4.01 34.24 -15.73
N ASP A 232 4.35 35.46 -16.20
CA ASP A 232 5.45 36.25 -15.65
C ASP A 232 5.33 36.50 -14.14
N ASN A 233 4.11 36.59 -13.60
CA ASN A 233 3.86 36.77 -12.18
C ASN A 233 4.22 35.54 -11.31
N LEU A 234 4.52 34.40 -11.92
CA LEU A 234 4.87 33.16 -11.20
C LEU A 234 6.31 32.69 -11.49
N LYS A 235 7.04 33.25 -12.47
CA LYS A 235 8.36 32.81 -12.90
C LYS A 235 9.41 32.84 -11.80
N ASP A 236 9.36 33.85 -10.91
CA ASP A 236 10.35 34.03 -9.85
C ASP A 236 9.84 33.55 -8.48
N ARG A 237 8.76 32.78 -8.48
CA ARG A 237 8.19 32.28 -7.24
C ARG A 237 8.81 30.94 -6.85
N ARG A 238 8.90 30.73 -5.53
CA ARG A 238 9.30 29.48 -4.90
C ARG A 238 8.06 28.77 -4.41
N LEU A 239 7.99 27.46 -4.59
CA LEU A 239 6.91 26.62 -4.05
C LEU A 239 7.45 25.85 -2.85
N PHE A 240 6.95 26.20 -1.67
CA PHE A 240 7.37 25.63 -0.40
C PHE A 240 6.29 24.69 0.16
N ALA A 241 6.61 23.41 0.31
CA ALA A 241 5.75 22.41 0.91
C ALA A 241 5.95 22.39 2.43
N LEU A 242 4.89 22.68 3.19
CA LEU A 242 4.90 22.69 4.64
C LEU A 242 4.78 21.27 5.18
N ASP A 243 5.71 20.88 6.05
CA ASP A 243 5.67 19.59 6.75
C ASP A 243 5.00 19.74 8.12
N MET A 244 3.76 19.29 8.19
CA MET A 244 2.97 19.31 9.43
C MET A 244 3.54 18.36 10.50
N GLY A 245 4.14 17.25 10.09
CA GLY A 245 4.77 16.28 11.00
C GLY A 245 5.92 16.94 11.77
N SER A 246 6.81 17.62 11.08
CA SER A 246 7.97 18.33 11.66
C SER A 246 7.54 19.49 12.57
N LEU A 247 6.42 20.18 12.27
CA LEU A 247 5.90 21.23 13.12
C LEU A 247 5.40 20.72 14.47
N VAL A 248 4.79 19.54 14.50
CA VAL A 248 4.21 18.92 15.71
C VAL A 248 5.24 18.10 16.47
N ALA A 249 6.20 17.48 15.79
CA ALA A 249 7.20 16.63 16.39
C ALA A 249 8.01 17.36 17.49
N GLY A 250 8.06 16.78 18.68
CA GLY A 250 8.78 17.35 19.83
C GLY A 250 8.16 18.57 20.48
N ALA A 251 7.00 19.08 20.02
CA ALA A 251 6.29 20.15 20.70
C ALA A 251 5.58 19.58 21.95
N LYS A 252 6.07 19.92 23.14
CA LYS A 252 5.50 19.48 24.41
C LYS A 252 4.24 20.26 24.79
N TYR A 253 4.11 21.48 24.31
CA TYR A 253 3.02 22.40 24.62
C TYR A 253 2.43 23.02 23.37
N ARG A 254 1.14 23.34 23.40
CA ARG A 254 0.40 24.00 22.32
C ARG A 254 1.07 25.30 21.82
N GLY A 255 1.66 26.08 22.74
CA GLY A 255 2.33 27.34 22.40
C GLY A 255 3.54 27.17 21.47
N GLU A 256 4.28 26.08 21.60
CA GLU A 256 5.47 25.82 20.78
C GLU A 256 5.10 25.58 19.30
N PHE A 257 4.05 24.81 19.04
CA PHE A 257 3.54 24.61 17.67
C PHE A 257 3.06 25.94 17.05
N GLU A 258 2.29 26.74 17.82
CA GLU A 258 1.82 28.03 17.33
C GLU A 258 2.98 28.99 17.02
N GLU A 259 4.04 28.98 17.83
CA GLU A 259 5.23 29.80 17.62
C GLU A 259 6.01 29.36 16.38
N ARG A 260 6.21 28.04 16.18
CA ARG A 260 6.85 27.48 14.98
C ARG A 260 6.07 27.83 13.72
N LEU A 261 4.76 27.61 13.70
CA LEU A 261 3.91 27.98 12.56
C LEU A 261 3.95 29.49 12.29
N LYS A 262 3.87 30.34 13.33
CA LYS A 262 4.00 31.80 13.20
C LYS A 262 5.34 32.22 12.63
N ALA A 263 6.42 31.51 13.01
CA ALA A 263 7.76 31.76 12.48
C ALA A 263 7.84 31.47 10.97
N VAL A 264 7.31 30.29 10.52
CA VAL A 264 7.21 29.95 9.08
C VAL A 264 6.40 31.02 8.34
N LEU A 265 5.22 31.34 8.84
CA LEU A 265 4.33 32.32 8.19
C LEU A 265 4.92 33.73 8.13
N ASN A 266 5.66 34.15 9.14
CA ASN A 266 6.35 35.43 9.15
C ASN A 266 7.48 35.48 8.11
N GLU A 267 8.19 34.35 7.89
CA GLU A 267 9.22 34.26 6.86
C GLU A 267 8.61 34.30 5.46
N ILE A 268 7.50 33.56 5.25
CA ILE A 268 6.74 33.64 3.99
C ILE A 268 6.22 35.06 3.73
N LYS A 269 5.70 35.74 4.74
CA LYS A 269 5.26 37.13 4.64
C LYS A 269 6.40 38.10 4.28
N ARG A 270 7.59 37.92 4.87
CA ARG A 270 8.80 38.71 4.55
C ARG A 270 9.26 38.55 3.11
N SER A 271 8.95 37.41 2.49
CA SER A 271 9.27 37.17 1.08
C SER A 271 8.45 38.03 0.11
N GLU A 272 7.50 38.88 0.61
CA GLU A 272 6.64 39.76 -0.19
C GLU A 272 5.91 39.02 -1.32
N GLY A 273 5.43 37.81 -1.03
CA GLY A 273 4.69 36.96 -1.97
C GLY A 273 5.54 36.18 -2.96
N ARG A 274 6.86 36.10 -2.79
CA ARG A 274 7.74 35.26 -3.63
C ARG A 274 7.60 33.78 -3.32
N ILE A 275 7.08 33.44 -2.13
CA ILE A 275 6.87 32.06 -1.71
C ILE A 275 5.38 31.74 -1.80
N ILE A 276 5.06 30.65 -2.47
CA ILE A 276 3.75 30.01 -2.48
C ILE A 276 3.84 28.80 -1.55
N MET A 277 2.96 28.71 -0.56
CA MET A 277 2.95 27.62 0.40
C MET A 277 2.03 26.49 -0.11
N PHE A 278 2.54 25.27 -0.15
CA PHE A 278 1.74 24.07 -0.35
C PHE A 278 1.48 23.40 1.00
N ILE A 279 0.23 23.07 1.26
CA ILE A 279 -0.21 22.39 2.49
C ILE A 279 -0.94 21.12 2.06
N ASP A 280 -0.30 20.00 2.26
CA ASP A 280 -0.99 18.72 2.14
C ASP A 280 -1.85 18.48 3.38
N GLU A 281 -2.95 17.78 3.22
CA GLU A 281 -3.93 17.57 4.29
C GLU A 281 -4.37 18.89 5.00
N LEU A 282 -4.77 19.89 4.20
CA LEU A 282 -5.16 21.21 4.68
C LEU A 282 -6.17 21.17 5.86
N HIS A 283 -6.98 20.12 5.92
CA HIS A 283 -7.96 19.91 7.00
C HIS A 283 -7.30 19.74 8.38
N THR A 284 -6.07 19.26 8.46
CA THR A 284 -5.34 19.08 9.73
C THR A 284 -5.06 20.41 10.41
N ILE A 285 -4.81 21.46 9.63
CA ILE A 285 -4.58 22.82 10.14
C ILE A 285 -5.89 23.50 10.55
N VAL A 286 -6.96 23.26 9.77
CA VAL A 286 -8.24 23.97 9.91
C VAL A 286 -9.18 23.26 10.87
N GLY A 287 -9.09 21.93 10.96
CA GLY A 287 -10.02 21.08 11.72
C GLY A 287 -9.62 20.80 13.17
N ALA A 288 -8.39 21.06 13.53
CA ALA A 288 -7.82 20.70 14.83
C ALA A 288 -8.45 21.43 16.06
N GLY A 289 -9.36 22.39 15.87
CA GLY A 289 -9.89 23.23 16.92
C GLY A 289 -11.21 22.81 17.59
N LYS A 290 -11.81 21.67 17.24
CA LYS A 290 -13.17 21.30 17.73
C LYS A 290 -13.23 20.29 18.86
N THR A 291 -12.12 19.71 19.26
CA THR A 291 -12.03 18.89 20.47
C THR A 291 -11.32 19.70 21.55
N ASP A 292 -11.81 19.63 22.81
CA ASP A 292 -11.21 20.31 23.96
C ASP A 292 -9.71 19.99 24.05
N GLY A 293 -8.87 21.02 23.75
CA GLY A 293 -7.41 20.90 23.74
C GLY A 293 -6.73 20.81 22.36
N ALA A 294 -7.47 20.75 21.24
CA ALA A 294 -6.89 20.67 19.91
C ALA A 294 -6.42 22.03 19.35
N MET A 295 -5.37 22.00 18.52
CA MET A 295 -4.66 23.16 17.96
C MET A 295 -5.50 23.88 16.91
N ASP A 296 -5.82 25.16 17.08
CA ASP A 296 -6.55 25.98 16.09
C ASP A 296 -5.57 26.87 15.30
N ALA A 297 -4.79 26.22 14.41
CA ALA A 297 -3.89 26.93 13.49
C ALA A 297 -4.67 27.73 12.42
N GLY A 298 -5.93 27.38 12.19
CA GLY A 298 -6.80 28.10 11.26
C GLY A 298 -6.95 29.57 11.60
N ASN A 299 -7.01 29.92 12.89
CA ASN A 299 -7.11 31.32 13.33
C ASN A 299 -5.86 32.17 13.05
N ILE A 300 -4.70 31.51 12.87
CA ILE A 300 -3.46 32.20 12.51
C ILE A 300 -3.41 32.44 10.98
N LEU A 301 -3.87 31.47 10.18
CA LEU A 301 -3.88 31.53 8.71
C LEU A 301 -4.95 32.49 8.17
N LYS A 302 -6.16 32.49 8.74
CA LYS A 302 -7.31 33.27 8.25
C LYS A 302 -7.02 34.75 8.01
N PRO A 303 -6.39 35.51 8.96
CA PRO A 303 -6.06 36.90 8.74
C PRO A 303 -5.08 37.12 7.57
N MET A 304 -4.09 36.28 7.40
CA MET A 304 -3.07 36.39 6.34
C MET A 304 -3.66 36.08 4.96
N LEU A 305 -4.47 35.04 4.86
CA LEU A 305 -5.24 34.72 3.66
C LEU A 305 -6.23 35.84 3.32
N ALA A 306 -6.85 36.46 4.34
CA ALA A 306 -7.80 37.55 4.15
C ALA A 306 -7.15 38.82 3.59
N ARG A 307 -5.93 39.14 4.00
CA ARG A 307 -5.18 40.32 3.53
C ARG A 307 -4.42 40.07 2.22
N GLY A 308 -4.36 38.80 1.71
CA GLY A 308 -3.57 38.44 0.55
C GLY A 308 -2.05 38.43 0.83
N GLU A 309 -1.67 38.36 2.11
CA GLU A 309 -0.26 38.29 2.55
C GLU A 309 0.30 36.88 2.37
N LEU A 310 -0.56 35.86 2.19
CA LEU A 310 -0.22 34.47 2.00
C LEU A 310 -0.86 33.94 0.72
N HIS A 311 -0.06 33.34 -0.16
CA HIS A 311 -0.52 32.49 -1.26
C HIS A 311 -0.35 31.04 -0.88
N CYS A 312 -1.46 30.28 -0.95
CA CYS A 312 -1.48 28.90 -0.49
C CYS A 312 -2.17 27.98 -1.52
N ILE A 313 -1.59 26.81 -1.70
CA ILE A 313 -2.22 25.67 -2.39
C ILE A 313 -2.54 24.65 -1.31
N GLY A 314 -3.79 24.30 -1.11
CA GLY A 314 -4.20 23.24 -0.20
C GLY A 314 -4.50 21.94 -0.95
N ALA A 315 -4.32 20.81 -0.28
CA ALA A 315 -4.80 19.51 -0.76
C ALA A 315 -5.62 18.83 0.35
N THR A 316 -6.73 18.20 0.00
CA THR A 316 -7.61 17.52 0.96
C THR A 316 -8.57 16.56 0.22
N THR A 317 -9.33 15.76 0.95
CA THR A 317 -10.42 14.96 0.37
C THR A 317 -11.71 15.79 0.22
N LEU A 318 -12.69 15.29 -0.54
CA LEU A 318 -13.97 15.96 -0.75
C LEU A 318 -14.76 16.10 0.57
N ASP A 319 -14.78 15.05 1.38
CA ASP A 319 -15.52 15.03 2.63
C ASP A 319 -14.91 15.99 3.68
N GLU A 320 -13.58 16.04 3.76
CA GLU A 320 -12.86 16.95 4.62
C GLU A 320 -13.02 18.41 4.16
N TYR A 321 -12.99 18.66 2.86
CA TYR A 321 -13.26 19.98 2.30
C TYR A 321 -14.65 20.49 2.70
N ARG A 322 -15.69 19.66 2.53
CA ARG A 322 -17.06 19.97 2.95
C ARG A 322 -17.19 20.20 4.45
N LYS A 323 -16.49 19.36 5.24
CA LYS A 323 -16.58 19.38 6.70
C LYS A 323 -15.88 20.58 7.33
N TYR A 324 -14.71 20.96 6.81
CA TYR A 324 -13.81 21.93 7.44
C TYR A 324 -13.65 23.23 6.68
N ILE A 325 -13.71 23.25 5.34
CA ILE A 325 -13.49 24.45 4.53
C ILE A 325 -14.81 25.12 4.15
N GLU A 326 -15.77 24.41 3.59
CA GLU A 326 -17.07 24.97 3.16
C GLU A 326 -17.90 25.51 4.34
N LYS A 327 -17.79 24.89 5.52
CA LYS A 327 -18.50 25.34 6.71
C LYS A 327 -17.91 26.61 7.33
N ASP A 328 -16.72 27.01 6.95
CA ASP A 328 -16.06 28.22 7.40
C ASP A 328 -16.13 29.31 6.34
N ALA A 329 -17.02 30.25 6.50
CA ALA A 329 -17.27 31.34 5.53
C ALA A 329 -16.01 32.19 5.23
N ALA A 330 -15.01 32.22 6.09
CA ALA A 330 -13.77 32.97 5.87
C ALA A 330 -12.85 32.20 4.91
N LEU A 331 -12.79 30.87 5.03
CA LEU A 331 -11.99 30.00 4.19
C LEU A 331 -12.66 29.75 2.84
N GLU A 332 -13.95 29.48 2.80
CA GLU A 332 -14.73 29.28 1.58
C GLU A 332 -14.57 30.42 0.57
N ARG A 333 -14.53 31.68 1.09
CA ARG A 333 -14.32 32.88 0.26
C ARG A 333 -12.89 33.04 -0.25
N ARG A 334 -11.94 32.23 0.22
CA ARG A 334 -10.50 32.36 -0.10
C ARG A 334 -9.97 31.21 -0.90
N PHE A 335 -10.48 30.00 -0.67
CA PHE A 335 -10.09 28.82 -1.42
C PHE A 335 -11.01 28.60 -2.63
N GLN A 336 -10.41 28.18 -3.74
CA GLN A 336 -11.11 27.79 -4.95
C GLN A 336 -10.87 26.29 -5.18
N PRO A 337 -11.92 25.44 -5.17
CA PRO A 337 -11.75 24.02 -5.40
C PRO A 337 -11.26 23.70 -6.81
N VAL A 338 -10.35 22.74 -6.91
CA VAL A 338 -9.88 22.08 -8.11
C VAL A 338 -10.05 20.60 -7.90
N THR A 339 -11.01 20.00 -8.59
CA THR A 339 -11.28 18.57 -8.48
C THR A 339 -10.18 17.76 -9.18
N VAL A 340 -9.60 16.81 -8.46
CA VAL A 340 -8.61 15.86 -8.95
C VAL A 340 -9.27 14.49 -8.99
N ALA A 341 -9.70 14.08 -10.16
CA ALA A 341 -10.34 12.79 -10.37
C ALA A 341 -9.31 11.66 -10.42
N GLU A 342 -9.75 10.44 -10.12
CA GLU A 342 -8.98 9.22 -10.37
C GLU A 342 -8.66 9.13 -11.87
N PRO A 343 -7.39 8.87 -12.26
CA PRO A 343 -7.03 8.71 -13.66
C PRO A 343 -7.60 7.41 -14.23
N SER A 344 -7.81 7.37 -15.56
CA SER A 344 -8.18 6.14 -16.24
C SER A 344 -7.04 5.11 -16.22
N VAL A 345 -7.35 3.84 -16.53
CA VAL A 345 -6.34 2.79 -16.68
C VAL A 345 -5.30 3.19 -17.74
N GLU A 346 -5.73 3.79 -18.84
CA GLU A 346 -4.85 4.26 -19.94
C GLU A 346 -3.91 5.37 -19.48
N ASP A 347 -4.44 6.37 -18.75
CA ASP A 347 -3.64 7.44 -18.16
C ASP A 347 -2.64 6.88 -17.13
N THR A 348 -3.09 5.91 -16.32
CA THR A 348 -2.23 5.26 -15.33
C THR A 348 -1.07 4.51 -16.00
N ILE A 349 -1.32 3.80 -17.10
CA ILE A 349 -0.25 3.15 -17.88
C ILE A 349 0.75 4.20 -18.39
N ALA A 350 0.28 5.35 -18.85
CA ALA A 350 1.17 6.43 -19.28
C ALA A 350 2.02 6.99 -18.11
N ILE A 351 1.40 7.16 -16.94
CA ILE A 351 2.11 7.57 -15.71
C ILE A 351 3.17 6.55 -15.34
N LEU A 352 2.83 5.26 -15.29
CA LEU A 352 3.78 4.19 -14.96
C LEU A 352 4.95 4.13 -15.95
N ARG A 353 4.69 4.32 -17.25
CA ARG A 353 5.75 4.40 -18.27
C ARG A 353 6.71 5.57 -18.04
N GLY A 354 6.19 6.70 -17.57
CA GLY A 354 7.03 7.86 -17.24
C GLY A 354 7.86 7.68 -15.98
N LEU A 355 7.38 6.88 -15.02
CA LEU A 355 8.09 6.57 -13.77
C LEU A 355 9.07 5.39 -13.93
N LYS A 356 8.89 4.57 -14.98
CA LYS A 356 9.61 3.31 -15.20
C LYS A 356 11.12 3.43 -15.00
N GLU A 357 11.77 4.38 -15.69
CA GLU A 357 13.24 4.51 -15.66
C GLU A 357 13.75 4.77 -14.24
N ARG A 358 13.06 5.58 -13.46
CA ARG A 358 13.44 5.87 -12.06
C ARG A 358 13.31 4.65 -11.15
N TYR A 359 12.23 3.88 -11.30
CA TYR A 359 12.06 2.63 -10.55
C TYR A 359 13.10 1.58 -10.97
N GLU A 360 13.39 1.48 -12.26
CA GLU A 360 14.45 0.58 -12.76
C GLU A 360 15.82 0.92 -12.17
N VAL A 361 16.15 2.20 -12.05
CA VAL A 361 17.42 2.64 -11.46
C VAL A 361 17.43 2.43 -9.95
N TYR A 362 16.36 2.85 -9.24
CA TYR A 362 16.28 2.72 -7.78
C TYR A 362 16.38 1.27 -7.30
N HIS A 363 15.68 0.37 -7.97
CA HIS A 363 15.67 -1.05 -7.61
C HIS A 363 16.78 -1.86 -8.29
N GLY A 364 17.35 -1.37 -9.38
CA GLY A 364 18.33 -2.11 -10.20
C GLY A 364 17.72 -3.27 -10.99
N VAL A 365 16.41 -3.21 -11.28
CA VAL A 365 15.61 -4.27 -11.91
C VAL A 365 14.98 -3.72 -13.19
N LYS A 366 14.87 -4.54 -14.25
CA LYS A 366 14.22 -4.15 -15.50
C LYS A 366 12.71 -4.37 -15.41
N ILE A 367 11.91 -3.42 -15.91
CA ILE A 367 10.45 -3.51 -15.88
C ILE A 367 9.92 -3.67 -17.32
N HIS A 368 9.23 -4.76 -17.60
CA HIS A 368 8.58 -4.97 -18.88
C HIS A 368 7.31 -4.12 -19.02
N ASP A 369 6.99 -3.65 -20.24
CA ASP A 369 5.75 -2.91 -20.48
C ASP A 369 4.50 -3.71 -20.13
N SER A 370 4.56 -5.04 -20.30
CA SER A 370 3.49 -5.96 -19.87
C SER A 370 3.23 -5.93 -18.36
N ALA A 371 4.25 -5.66 -17.53
CA ALA A 371 4.09 -5.49 -16.09
C ALA A 371 3.33 -4.21 -15.76
N LEU A 372 3.65 -3.09 -16.43
CA LEU A 372 2.96 -1.81 -16.25
C LEU A 372 1.48 -1.90 -16.63
N ILE A 373 1.19 -2.53 -17.76
CA ILE A 373 -0.18 -2.79 -18.20
C ILE A 373 -0.90 -3.69 -17.20
N ALA A 374 -0.25 -4.76 -16.73
CA ALA A 374 -0.83 -5.65 -15.73
C ALA A 374 -1.07 -4.93 -14.41
N ALA A 375 -0.13 -4.11 -13.93
CA ALA A 375 -0.28 -3.34 -12.70
C ALA A 375 -1.49 -2.40 -12.75
N ALA A 376 -1.67 -1.65 -13.83
CA ALA A 376 -2.81 -0.77 -14.00
C ALA A 376 -4.14 -1.55 -14.10
N THR A 377 -4.19 -2.60 -14.95
CA THR A 377 -5.44 -3.32 -15.21
C THR A 377 -5.86 -4.23 -14.06
N LEU A 378 -4.91 -4.95 -13.42
CA LEU A 378 -5.22 -5.85 -12.31
C LEU A 378 -5.53 -5.07 -11.03
N SER A 379 -4.84 -3.94 -10.78
CA SER A 379 -5.15 -3.11 -9.62
C SER A 379 -6.52 -2.46 -9.73
N ASP A 380 -6.86 -1.93 -10.89
CA ASP A 380 -8.19 -1.36 -11.15
C ASP A 380 -9.28 -2.39 -10.91
N ARG A 381 -9.08 -3.61 -11.39
CA ARG A 381 -10.06 -4.68 -11.35
C ARG A 381 -10.20 -5.35 -9.98
N TYR A 382 -9.10 -5.60 -9.27
CA TYR A 382 -9.09 -6.48 -8.07
C TYR A 382 -8.81 -5.74 -6.77
N ILE A 383 -8.37 -4.49 -6.80
CA ILE A 383 -8.09 -3.67 -5.62
C ILE A 383 -9.04 -2.48 -5.61
N SER A 384 -10.12 -2.58 -4.82
CA SER A 384 -11.20 -1.59 -4.80
C SER A 384 -11.15 -0.61 -3.64
N ASP A 385 -10.31 -0.87 -2.64
CA ASP A 385 -10.17 -0.04 -1.43
C ASP A 385 -9.15 1.10 -1.59
N ARG A 386 -8.47 1.16 -2.73
CA ARG A 386 -7.45 2.17 -3.09
C ARG A 386 -7.70 2.70 -4.51
N PHE A 387 -7.14 3.87 -4.82
CA PHE A 387 -7.35 4.56 -6.07
C PHE A 387 -6.12 4.53 -6.99
N LEU A 388 -6.36 4.61 -8.30
CA LEU A 388 -5.29 4.84 -9.28
C LEU A 388 -4.77 6.30 -9.17
N PRO A 389 -3.48 6.56 -9.44
CA PRO A 389 -2.45 5.62 -9.90
C PRO A 389 -1.72 4.91 -8.74
N ASP A 390 -1.93 5.32 -7.49
CA ASP A 390 -1.17 4.91 -6.30
C ASP A 390 -1.12 3.38 -6.15
N LYS A 391 -2.28 2.70 -6.20
CA LYS A 391 -2.33 1.23 -6.10
C LYS A 391 -1.55 0.50 -7.20
N ALA A 392 -1.44 1.09 -8.40
CA ALA A 392 -0.68 0.50 -9.50
C ALA A 392 0.82 0.78 -9.36
N ILE A 393 1.20 1.95 -8.85
CA ILE A 393 2.57 2.33 -8.52
C ILE A 393 3.12 1.39 -7.44
N ASP A 394 2.36 1.19 -6.36
CA ASP A 394 2.75 0.31 -5.26
C ASP A 394 2.96 -1.15 -5.73
N LEU A 395 2.12 -1.66 -6.65
CA LEU A 395 2.33 -2.98 -7.22
C LEU A 395 3.65 -3.09 -7.98
N VAL A 396 4.01 -2.06 -8.73
CA VAL A 396 5.28 -2.02 -9.47
C VAL A 396 6.45 -1.93 -8.49
N ASP A 397 6.34 -1.08 -7.48
CA ASP A 397 7.37 -0.90 -6.45
C ASP A 397 7.62 -2.21 -5.67
N GLU A 398 6.54 -2.85 -5.19
CA GLU A 398 6.65 -4.14 -4.48
C GLU A 398 7.20 -5.26 -5.38
N ALA A 399 6.83 -5.27 -6.68
CA ALA A 399 7.35 -6.25 -7.63
C ALA A 399 8.85 -6.06 -7.86
N CYS A 400 9.30 -4.83 -8.00
CA CYS A 400 10.72 -4.52 -8.12
C CYS A 400 11.49 -4.89 -6.84
N ALA A 401 10.92 -4.58 -5.66
CA ALA A 401 11.50 -4.95 -4.37
C ALA A 401 11.58 -6.47 -4.19
N LEU A 402 10.55 -7.21 -4.62
CA LEU A 402 10.53 -8.67 -4.59
C LEU A 402 11.67 -9.26 -5.42
N ILE A 403 11.80 -8.85 -6.69
CA ILE A 403 12.86 -9.32 -7.58
C ILE A 403 14.24 -8.93 -7.03
N LYS A 404 14.43 -7.69 -6.55
CA LYS A 404 15.67 -7.24 -5.91
C LYS A 404 16.04 -8.11 -4.70
N THR A 405 15.05 -8.51 -3.91
CA THR A 405 15.26 -9.39 -2.76
C THR A 405 15.63 -10.80 -3.23
N GLU A 406 14.95 -11.36 -4.25
CA GLU A 406 15.26 -12.66 -4.83
C GLU A 406 16.67 -12.68 -5.44
N MET A 407 17.09 -11.61 -6.12
CA MET A 407 18.44 -11.47 -6.67
C MET A 407 19.53 -11.45 -5.59
N ASN A 408 19.24 -10.91 -4.40
CA ASN A 408 20.20 -10.81 -3.30
C ASN A 408 20.13 -12.00 -2.32
N SER A 409 19.08 -12.81 -2.40
CA SER A 409 18.90 -14.01 -1.58
C SER A 409 19.29 -15.27 -2.32
N MET A 410 19.59 -16.31 -1.59
CA MET A 410 19.86 -17.64 -2.17
C MET A 410 18.59 -18.18 -2.84
N PRO A 411 18.65 -18.66 -4.09
CA PRO A 411 17.51 -19.29 -4.76
C PRO A 411 16.94 -20.46 -3.95
N SER A 412 15.60 -20.64 -3.98
CA SER A 412 14.90 -21.66 -3.21
C SER A 412 15.43 -23.07 -3.45
N GLU A 413 15.79 -23.39 -4.71
CA GLU A 413 16.39 -24.70 -5.05
C GLU A 413 17.75 -24.93 -4.39
N MET A 414 18.56 -23.86 -4.24
CA MET A 414 19.84 -23.95 -3.52
C MET A 414 19.64 -24.05 -2.02
N ASP A 415 18.64 -23.34 -1.46
CA ASP A 415 18.32 -23.40 -0.04
C ASP A 415 17.80 -24.80 0.35
N GLU A 416 16.97 -25.44 -0.49
CA GLU A 416 16.55 -26.83 -0.29
C GLU A 416 17.72 -27.81 -0.27
N ILE A 417 18.63 -27.71 -1.25
CA ILE A 417 19.82 -28.54 -1.29
C ILE A 417 20.73 -28.28 -0.08
N SER A 418 20.85 -27.01 0.35
CA SER A 418 21.64 -26.65 1.53
C SER A 418 21.05 -27.26 2.81
N ARG A 419 19.73 -27.29 2.94
CA ARG A 419 19.05 -27.95 4.09
C ARG A 419 19.20 -29.46 4.05
N GLU A 420 19.15 -30.07 2.87
CA GLU A 420 19.40 -31.51 2.70
C GLU A 420 20.83 -31.85 3.08
N ILE A 421 21.83 -31.05 2.63
CA ILE A 421 23.24 -31.21 3.02
C ILE A 421 23.37 -31.14 4.54
N MET A 422 22.79 -30.13 5.17
CA MET A 422 22.85 -29.95 6.63
C MET A 422 22.23 -31.15 7.37
N ARG A 423 21.10 -31.68 6.87
CA ARG A 423 20.47 -32.89 7.43
C ARG A 423 21.39 -34.09 7.37
N LEU A 424 21.99 -34.34 6.18
CA LEU A 424 22.91 -35.44 5.98
C LEU A 424 24.21 -35.30 6.79
N GLU A 425 24.71 -34.08 6.98
CA GLU A 425 25.88 -33.81 7.85
C GLU A 425 25.59 -34.11 9.32
N ILE A 426 24.38 -33.76 9.79
CA ILE A 426 23.94 -34.09 11.16
C ILE A 426 23.84 -35.62 11.30
N GLU A 427 23.27 -36.31 10.30
CA GLU A 427 23.13 -37.76 10.29
C GLU A 427 24.48 -38.47 10.21
N GLU A 428 25.41 -38.00 9.35
CA GLU A 428 26.79 -38.48 9.29
C GLU A 428 27.49 -38.35 10.67
N THR A 429 27.32 -37.19 11.31
CA THR A 429 27.93 -36.90 12.61
C THR A 429 27.37 -37.82 13.71
N ALA A 430 26.08 -38.08 13.70
CA ALA A 430 25.40 -38.96 14.64
C ALA A 430 25.83 -40.42 14.50
N LEU A 431 26.03 -40.91 13.29
CA LEU A 431 26.37 -42.29 12.99
C LEU A 431 27.90 -42.59 13.08
N THR A 432 28.74 -41.54 13.05
CA THR A 432 30.20 -41.71 13.06
C THR A 432 30.72 -42.34 14.39
N GLY A 433 29.88 -42.35 15.45
CA GLY A 433 30.24 -42.97 16.74
C GLY A 433 29.88 -44.45 16.89
N ASP A 434 29.09 -45.03 15.97
CA ASP A 434 28.64 -46.42 16.05
C ASP A 434 29.47 -47.34 15.15
N ASN A 435 29.94 -48.50 15.74
CA ASN A 435 30.79 -49.45 15.07
C ASN A 435 30.05 -50.69 14.51
N ASP A 436 28.74 -50.63 14.30
CA ASP A 436 27.94 -51.69 13.75
C ASP A 436 28.09 -51.79 12.22
N GLU A 437 28.18 -53.02 11.65
CA GLU A 437 28.47 -53.26 10.24
C GLU A 437 27.40 -52.63 9.33
N HIS A 438 26.13 -52.68 9.69
CA HIS A 438 25.02 -52.01 8.98
C HIS A 438 25.12 -50.50 9.01
N THR A 439 25.56 -49.93 10.11
CA THR A 439 25.77 -48.47 10.29
C THR A 439 26.91 -47.97 9.41
N GLN A 440 27.95 -48.78 9.24
CA GLN A 440 29.09 -48.47 8.35
C GLN A 440 28.71 -48.46 6.87
N GLU A 441 27.88 -49.41 6.42
CA GLU A 441 27.34 -49.44 5.04
C GLU A 441 26.49 -48.19 4.79
N HIS A 442 25.59 -47.84 5.71
CA HIS A 442 24.76 -46.65 5.61
C HIS A 442 25.58 -45.36 5.64
N LEU A 443 26.65 -45.28 6.43
CA LEU A 443 27.59 -44.18 6.44
C LEU A 443 28.27 -43.93 5.08
N VAL A 444 28.63 -45.02 4.36
CA VAL A 444 29.21 -44.91 3.03
C VAL A 444 28.19 -44.37 2.04
N GLU A 445 26.93 -44.76 2.13
CA GLU A 445 25.84 -44.27 1.29
C GLU A 445 25.55 -42.78 1.55
N ILE A 446 25.43 -42.37 2.81
CA ILE A 446 25.25 -40.94 3.22
C ILE A 446 26.41 -40.09 2.69
N ARG A 447 27.66 -40.53 2.83
CA ARG A 447 28.83 -39.81 2.33
C ARG A 447 28.82 -39.66 0.82
N ARG A 448 28.36 -40.66 0.09
CA ARG A 448 28.20 -40.57 -1.37
C ARG A 448 27.14 -39.58 -1.77
N GLU A 449 25.96 -39.65 -1.11
CA GLU A 449 24.86 -38.71 -1.34
C GLU A 449 25.25 -37.27 -0.97
N LEU A 450 25.95 -37.09 0.13
CA LEU A 450 26.48 -35.82 0.58
C LEU A 450 27.49 -35.22 -0.41
N ALA A 451 28.39 -36.06 -1.00
CA ALA A 451 29.32 -35.59 -2.02
C ALA A 451 28.57 -35.14 -3.29
N GLU A 452 27.59 -35.92 -3.76
CA GLU A 452 26.77 -35.61 -4.95
C GLU A 452 25.97 -34.27 -4.72
N LYS A 453 25.38 -34.11 -3.54
CA LYS A 453 24.64 -32.88 -3.19
C LYS A 453 25.56 -31.66 -3.06
N ARG A 454 26.74 -31.81 -2.46
CA ARG A 454 27.75 -30.75 -2.37
C ARG A 454 28.27 -30.31 -3.73
N ASP A 455 28.54 -31.26 -4.63
CA ASP A 455 28.95 -30.93 -5.99
C ASP A 455 27.86 -30.20 -6.77
N LYS A 456 26.61 -30.64 -6.63
CA LYS A 456 25.46 -29.93 -7.21
C LYS A 456 25.31 -28.52 -6.66
N PHE A 457 25.41 -28.37 -5.34
CA PHE A 457 25.35 -27.06 -4.66
C PHE A 457 26.47 -26.12 -5.12
N ASN A 458 27.72 -26.62 -5.17
CA ASN A 458 28.87 -25.81 -5.58
C ASN A 458 28.75 -25.37 -7.05
N ASN A 459 28.28 -26.23 -7.93
CA ASN A 459 28.02 -25.89 -9.33
C ASN A 459 26.93 -24.85 -9.48
N MET A 460 25.83 -24.95 -8.71
CA MET A 460 24.75 -23.96 -8.70
C MET A 460 25.24 -22.65 -8.12
N LYS A 461 26.03 -22.69 -7.03
CA LYS A 461 26.59 -21.51 -6.39
C LYS A 461 27.52 -20.72 -7.32
N ALA A 462 28.41 -21.42 -8.03
CA ALA A 462 29.30 -20.78 -9.01
C ALA A 462 28.51 -20.10 -10.15
N ARG A 463 27.42 -20.74 -10.62
CA ARG A 463 26.52 -20.14 -11.63
C ARG A 463 25.81 -18.91 -11.06
N TRP A 464 25.25 -19.02 -9.85
CA TRP A 464 24.57 -17.93 -9.16
C TRP A 464 25.49 -16.74 -8.91
N ASP A 465 26.72 -16.96 -8.41
CA ASP A 465 27.70 -15.90 -8.19
C ASP A 465 28.06 -15.17 -9.51
N ASN A 466 28.22 -15.91 -10.62
CA ASN A 466 28.50 -15.34 -11.92
C ASN A 466 27.31 -14.52 -12.47
N GLU A 467 26.08 -14.99 -12.28
CA GLU A 467 24.88 -14.26 -12.69
C GLU A 467 24.71 -12.98 -11.87
N ARG A 468 24.89 -13.07 -10.54
CA ARG A 468 24.82 -11.92 -9.63
C ARG A 468 25.84 -10.83 -9.97
N ASN A 469 27.09 -11.23 -10.26
CA ASN A 469 28.13 -10.28 -10.65
C ASN A 469 27.81 -9.57 -11.99
N ALA A 470 27.27 -10.29 -12.96
CA ALA A 470 26.84 -9.71 -14.22
C ALA A 470 25.71 -8.69 -14.05
N ILE A 471 24.70 -9.03 -13.22
CA ILE A 471 23.59 -8.13 -12.93
C ILE A 471 24.08 -6.88 -12.20
N SER A 472 24.96 -7.04 -11.20
CA SER A 472 25.54 -5.91 -10.46
C SER A 472 26.31 -4.95 -11.39
N LYS A 473 27.02 -5.48 -12.40
CA LYS A 473 27.72 -4.66 -13.39
C LYS A 473 26.75 -3.86 -14.26
N VAL A 474 25.64 -4.47 -14.70
CA VAL A 474 24.59 -3.80 -15.46
C VAL A 474 23.97 -2.66 -14.63
N GLN A 475 23.71 -2.92 -13.34
CA GLN A 475 23.17 -1.93 -12.41
C GLN A 475 24.11 -0.72 -12.26
N GLN A 476 25.40 -0.95 -12.02
CA GLN A 476 26.39 0.13 -11.91
C GLN A 476 26.48 0.99 -13.17
N LEU A 477 26.37 0.35 -14.35
CA LEU A 477 26.36 1.08 -15.62
C LEU A 477 25.11 1.97 -15.76
N ARG A 478 23.95 1.48 -15.33
CA ARG A 478 22.68 2.27 -15.35
C ARG A 478 22.75 3.45 -14.39
N GLU A 479 23.21 3.25 -13.16
CA GLU A 479 23.41 4.30 -12.18
C GLU A 479 24.36 5.39 -12.71
N ARG A 480 25.45 4.96 -13.39
CA ARG A 480 26.39 5.88 -13.98
C ARG A 480 25.78 6.67 -15.14
N ILE A 481 24.98 6.04 -16.00
CA ILE A 481 24.24 6.70 -17.08
C ILE A 481 23.28 7.75 -16.53
N GLU A 482 22.57 7.46 -15.46
CA GLU A 482 21.67 8.42 -14.82
C GLU A 482 22.41 9.60 -14.22
N GLN A 483 23.54 9.37 -13.54
CA GLN A 483 24.40 10.45 -13.05
C GLN A 483 24.86 11.35 -14.18
N VAL A 484 25.31 10.77 -15.30
CA VAL A 484 25.73 11.54 -16.47
C VAL A 484 24.58 12.33 -17.09
N ASN A 485 23.38 11.76 -17.16
CA ASN A 485 22.18 12.48 -17.64
C ASN A 485 21.79 13.64 -16.71
N ALA A 486 21.88 13.45 -15.39
CA ALA A 486 21.64 14.52 -14.41
C ALA A 486 22.69 15.63 -14.53
N ASP A 487 23.96 15.28 -14.75
CA ASP A 487 25.05 16.25 -14.96
C ASP A 487 24.87 17.00 -16.28
N ILE A 488 24.43 16.35 -17.35
CA ILE A 488 24.10 17.01 -18.64
C ILE A 488 23.00 18.04 -18.41
N ALA A 489 21.93 17.68 -17.78
CA ALA A 489 20.82 18.58 -17.55
C ALA A 489 21.18 19.73 -16.59
N ARG A 490 22.07 19.50 -15.61
CA ARG A 490 22.61 20.55 -14.75
C ARG A 490 23.45 21.52 -15.56
N ALA A 491 24.35 21.02 -16.40
CA ALA A 491 25.21 21.85 -17.26
C ALA A 491 24.37 22.63 -18.31
N GLU A 492 23.30 22.05 -18.87
CA GLU A 492 22.37 22.74 -19.75
C GLU A 492 21.62 23.88 -19.01
N ASN A 493 21.20 23.66 -17.76
CA ASN A 493 20.54 24.68 -16.93
C ASN A 493 21.51 25.81 -16.50
N GLU A 494 22.79 25.51 -16.30
CA GLU A 494 23.84 26.48 -15.99
C GLU A 494 24.41 27.16 -17.23
N TYR A 495 23.91 26.86 -18.44
CA TYR A 495 24.40 27.33 -19.74
C TYR A 495 25.86 26.93 -20.03
N ASP A 496 26.42 25.92 -19.38
CA ASP A 496 27.71 25.32 -19.71
C ASP A 496 27.56 24.30 -20.84
N LEU A 497 27.37 24.85 -22.08
CA LEU A 497 27.16 24.05 -23.28
C LEU A 497 28.39 23.17 -23.64
N ASN A 498 29.61 23.58 -23.23
CA ASN A 498 30.79 22.78 -23.48
C ASN A 498 30.80 21.51 -22.63
N ARG A 499 30.49 21.63 -21.36
CA ARG A 499 30.39 20.50 -20.43
C ARG A 499 29.24 19.56 -20.84
N ALA A 500 28.08 20.13 -21.15
CA ALA A 500 26.93 19.36 -21.64
C ALA A 500 27.26 18.56 -22.90
N ALA A 501 27.94 19.19 -23.90
CA ALA A 501 28.34 18.52 -25.13
C ALA A 501 29.37 17.40 -24.88
N GLN A 502 30.32 17.63 -23.98
CA GLN A 502 31.36 16.64 -23.63
C GLN A 502 30.75 15.39 -23.01
N LEU A 503 29.80 15.55 -22.11
CA LEU A 503 29.08 14.45 -21.49
C LEU A 503 28.15 13.74 -22.49
N LYS A 504 27.34 14.49 -23.25
CA LYS A 504 26.30 13.98 -24.15
C LYS A 504 26.87 13.24 -25.38
N TYR A 505 27.95 13.72 -25.94
CA TYR A 505 28.56 13.14 -27.15
C TYR A 505 29.86 12.36 -26.89
N GLY A 506 30.48 12.54 -25.73
CA GLY A 506 31.71 11.83 -25.37
C GLY A 506 31.46 10.64 -24.46
N GLU A 507 30.95 10.85 -23.24
CA GLU A 507 30.85 9.80 -22.20
C GLU A 507 29.58 8.93 -22.37
N LEU A 508 28.42 9.54 -22.55
CA LEU A 508 27.13 8.83 -22.61
C LEU A 508 27.04 7.73 -23.66
N PRO A 509 27.47 7.96 -24.94
CA PRO A 509 27.41 6.90 -25.97
C PRO A 509 28.32 5.70 -25.67
N GLY A 510 29.43 5.94 -24.98
CA GLY A 510 30.34 4.87 -24.53
C GLY A 510 29.66 3.95 -23.49
N LEU A 511 29.08 4.55 -22.45
CA LEU A 511 28.36 3.83 -21.40
C LEU A 511 27.14 3.07 -21.94
N GLN A 512 26.40 3.69 -22.89
CA GLN A 512 25.26 3.03 -23.53
C GLN A 512 25.67 1.80 -24.35
N LYS A 513 26.78 1.86 -25.07
CA LYS A 513 27.32 0.70 -25.82
C LYS A 513 27.79 -0.40 -24.87
N GLU A 514 28.43 -0.05 -23.76
CA GLU A 514 28.85 -1.01 -22.76
C GLU A 514 27.66 -1.68 -22.08
N LEU A 515 26.62 -0.91 -21.74
CA LEU A 515 25.37 -1.43 -21.22
C LEU A 515 24.69 -2.41 -22.19
N GLN A 516 24.55 -2.03 -23.46
CA GLN A 516 23.98 -2.91 -24.49
C GLN A 516 24.75 -4.22 -24.65
N LYS A 517 26.09 -4.17 -24.56
CA LYS A 517 26.93 -5.36 -24.63
C LYS A 517 26.71 -6.30 -23.45
N GLU A 518 26.66 -5.77 -22.21
CA GLU A 518 26.42 -6.57 -21.01
C GLU A 518 24.98 -7.09 -20.95
N GLU A 519 23.98 -6.32 -21.38
CA GLU A 519 22.60 -6.78 -21.51
C GLU A 519 22.44 -7.90 -22.55
N ALA A 520 23.13 -7.81 -23.70
CA ALA A 520 23.11 -8.86 -24.70
C ALA A 520 23.78 -10.15 -24.21
N LEU A 521 24.83 -10.04 -23.40
CA LEU A 521 25.47 -11.20 -22.77
C LEU A 521 24.57 -11.83 -21.71
N ALA A 522 23.77 -11.04 -20.99
CA ALA A 522 22.81 -11.52 -20.02
C ALA A 522 21.59 -12.19 -20.69
N ALA A 523 21.08 -11.61 -21.79
CA ALA A 523 19.89 -12.12 -22.51
C ALA A 523 20.10 -13.48 -23.20
N ASN A 524 21.34 -13.83 -23.57
CA ASN A 524 21.66 -15.10 -24.24
C ASN A 524 21.81 -16.30 -23.28
N ARG A 525 21.46 -16.17 -22.01
CA ARG A 525 21.55 -17.24 -21.01
C ARG A 525 20.23 -18.02 -20.95
N GLU A 526 20.16 -19.12 -21.70
CA GLU A 526 19.09 -20.11 -21.50
C GLU A 526 19.23 -20.77 -20.13
N ASN A 527 18.16 -20.76 -19.32
CA ASN A 527 18.09 -21.24 -17.92
C ASN A 527 18.85 -20.39 -16.88
N SER A 528 18.57 -19.08 -16.81
CA SER A 528 19.04 -18.24 -15.70
C SER A 528 18.40 -18.67 -14.37
N LEU A 529 19.22 -18.77 -13.31
CA LEU A 529 18.77 -19.02 -11.93
C LEU A 529 18.15 -17.78 -11.29
N LEU A 530 18.55 -16.60 -11.76
CA LEU A 530 18.07 -15.31 -11.27
C LEU A 530 17.17 -14.63 -12.30
N ARG A 531 16.04 -14.12 -11.86
CA ARG A 531 15.18 -13.22 -12.64
C ARG A 531 15.66 -11.79 -12.41
N ASP A 532 15.91 -11.06 -13.48
CA ASP A 532 16.40 -9.69 -13.48
C ASP A 532 15.34 -8.67 -13.94
N HIS A 533 14.13 -9.14 -14.20
CA HIS A 533 13.06 -8.33 -14.76
C HIS A 533 11.71 -8.62 -14.10
N VAL A 534 10.89 -7.56 -14.02
CA VAL A 534 9.50 -7.64 -13.60
C VAL A 534 8.62 -7.85 -14.84
N SER A 535 7.83 -8.90 -14.84
CA SER A 535 6.83 -9.20 -15.86
C SER A 535 5.41 -9.15 -15.28
N SER A 536 4.41 -9.38 -16.11
CA SER A 536 3.01 -9.49 -15.68
C SER A 536 2.78 -10.61 -14.65
N GLU A 537 3.65 -11.63 -14.63
CA GLU A 537 3.55 -12.76 -13.68
C GLU A 537 3.87 -12.31 -12.25
N GLU A 538 4.92 -11.51 -12.06
CA GLU A 538 5.31 -10.97 -10.75
C GLU A 538 4.23 -10.05 -10.19
N ILE A 539 3.67 -9.18 -11.03
CA ILE A 539 2.53 -8.33 -10.65
C ILE A 539 1.34 -9.20 -10.22
N ALA A 540 1.02 -10.24 -11.01
CA ALA A 540 -0.08 -11.14 -10.65
C ALA A 540 0.16 -11.90 -9.33
N LYS A 541 1.41 -12.27 -9.00
CA LYS A 541 1.78 -12.87 -7.71
C LYS A 541 1.48 -11.93 -6.53
N ILE A 542 1.78 -10.63 -6.69
CA ILE A 542 1.53 -9.65 -5.64
C ILE A 542 0.02 -9.41 -5.49
N VAL A 543 -0.69 -9.21 -6.60
CA VAL A 543 -2.15 -9.08 -6.58
C VAL A 543 -2.78 -10.31 -5.93
N ALA A 544 -2.30 -11.53 -6.24
CA ALA A 544 -2.76 -12.76 -5.61
C ALA A 544 -2.53 -12.75 -4.08
N ARG A 545 -1.39 -12.23 -3.63
CA ARG A 545 -1.06 -12.12 -2.20
C ARG A 545 -1.99 -11.12 -1.50
N TRP A 546 -2.29 -9.97 -2.12
CA TRP A 546 -3.15 -8.94 -1.54
C TRP A 546 -4.63 -9.33 -1.56
N THR A 547 -5.08 -9.99 -2.62
CA THR A 547 -6.51 -10.31 -2.84
C THR A 547 -6.88 -11.74 -2.45
N GLY A 548 -5.91 -12.65 -2.37
CA GLY A 548 -6.14 -14.09 -2.15
C GLY A 548 -6.53 -14.87 -3.42
N ILE A 549 -6.55 -14.24 -4.60
CA ILE A 549 -6.92 -14.87 -5.88
C ILE A 549 -5.72 -15.62 -6.47
N PRO A 550 -5.82 -16.91 -6.87
CA PRO A 550 -4.69 -17.68 -7.41
C PRO A 550 -4.10 -17.07 -8.70
N VAL A 551 -2.76 -17.02 -8.80
CA VAL A 551 -2.01 -16.43 -9.94
C VAL A 551 -2.41 -17.04 -11.28
N SER A 552 -2.53 -18.38 -11.33
CA SER A 552 -2.90 -19.11 -12.57
C SER A 552 -4.21 -18.61 -13.16
N LYS A 553 -5.12 -18.17 -12.32
CA LYS A 553 -6.43 -17.67 -12.68
C LYS A 553 -6.43 -16.20 -13.05
N LEU A 554 -5.56 -15.38 -12.43
CA LEU A 554 -5.34 -13.99 -12.83
C LEU A 554 -4.75 -13.87 -14.24
N MET A 555 -3.92 -14.83 -14.63
CA MET A 555 -3.25 -14.87 -15.95
C MET A 555 -4.10 -15.52 -17.04
N GLU A 556 -5.14 -16.28 -16.69
CA GLU A 556 -6.03 -16.88 -17.70
C GLU A 556 -6.93 -15.80 -18.31
N SER A 557 -6.98 -15.78 -19.64
CA SER A 557 -7.83 -14.83 -20.35
C SER A 557 -9.30 -15.09 -19.99
N GLU A 558 -10.00 -14.05 -19.57
CA GLU A 558 -11.43 -14.09 -19.21
C GLU A 558 -12.28 -14.68 -20.33
N ARG A 559 -11.92 -14.39 -21.57
CA ARG A 559 -12.57 -14.96 -22.76
C ARG A 559 -12.52 -16.49 -22.81
N LYS A 560 -11.38 -17.11 -22.42
CA LYS A 560 -11.26 -18.57 -22.38
C LYS A 560 -12.09 -19.18 -21.25
N LYS A 561 -12.15 -18.52 -20.08
CA LYS A 561 -12.99 -18.96 -18.96
C LYS A 561 -14.47 -18.95 -19.35
N LEU A 562 -14.93 -17.84 -19.96
CA LEU A 562 -16.33 -17.67 -20.37
C LEU A 562 -16.75 -18.70 -21.44
N LEU A 563 -15.88 -19.00 -22.41
CA LEU A 563 -16.17 -20.01 -23.45
C LEU A 563 -16.25 -21.45 -22.91
N ARG A 564 -15.69 -21.71 -21.73
CA ARG A 564 -15.73 -23.03 -21.07
C ARG A 564 -16.67 -23.07 -19.86
N LEU A 565 -17.38 -21.97 -19.59
CA LEU A 565 -18.22 -21.83 -18.40
C LEU A 565 -19.23 -22.97 -18.28
N ASP A 566 -19.97 -23.24 -19.36
CA ASP A 566 -20.97 -24.30 -19.43
C ASP A 566 -20.35 -25.67 -19.03
N SER A 567 -19.28 -26.06 -19.67
CA SER A 567 -18.63 -27.35 -19.38
C SER A 567 -18.03 -27.43 -17.98
N GLN A 568 -17.65 -26.31 -17.38
CA GLN A 568 -17.15 -26.25 -16.00
C GLN A 568 -18.30 -26.41 -15.00
N LEU A 569 -19.45 -25.78 -15.26
CA LEU A 569 -20.60 -25.88 -14.38
C LEU A 569 -21.18 -27.33 -14.38
N HIS A 570 -21.24 -27.98 -15.53
CA HIS A 570 -21.72 -29.37 -15.63
C HIS A 570 -20.79 -30.41 -14.96
N LYS A 571 -19.55 -30.07 -14.63
CA LYS A 571 -18.69 -30.95 -13.79
C LYS A 571 -19.22 -31.10 -12.35
N ARG A 572 -20.02 -30.12 -11.90
CA ARG A 572 -20.54 -30.07 -10.52
C ARG A 572 -22.05 -30.15 -10.44
N ILE A 573 -22.73 -29.73 -11.49
CA ILE A 573 -24.20 -29.72 -11.59
C ILE A 573 -24.61 -30.86 -12.51
N VAL A 574 -25.39 -31.78 -11.97
CA VAL A 574 -25.97 -32.88 -12.74
C VAL A 574 -27.37 -32.51 -13.11
N GLY A 575 -27.71 -32.68 -14.38
CA GLY A 575 -28.98 -32.21 -14.91
C GLY A 575 -29.03 -30.68 -14.99
N GLN A 576 -30.25 -30.13 -15.01
CA GLN A 576 -30.48 -28.68 -14.98
C GLN A 576 -29.91 -27.93 -16.20
N ASP A 577 -29.86 -28.61 -17.37
CA ASP A 577 -29.19 -28.06 -18.57
C ASP A 577 -29.74 -26.69 -18.98
N ASP A 578 -31.09 -26.53 -18.98
CA ASP A 578 -31.76 -25.27 -19.30
C ASP A 578 -31.38 -24.14 -18.33
N ALA A 579 -31.25 -24.47 -17.01
CA ALA A 579 -30.87 -23.50 -16.00
C ALA A 579 -29.42 -23.02 -16.18
N VAL A 580 -28.50 -23.95 -16.42
CA VAL A 580 -27.09 -23.65 -16.68
C VAL A 580 -26.93 -22.82 -17.94
N GLN A 581 -27.62 -23.21 -19.04
CA GLN A 581 -27.57 -22.51 -20.31
C GLN A 581 -28.05 -21.04 -20.20
N ARG A 582 -29.24 -20.81 -19.59
CA ARG A 582 -29.78 -19.45 -19.39
C ARG A 582 -28.84 -18.57 -18.58
N VAL A 583 -28.21 -19.12 -17.55
CA VAL A 583 -27.22 -18.39 -16.74
C VAL A 583 -25.96 -18.08 -17.55
N CYS A 584 -25.43 -19.04 -18.28
CA CYS A 584 -24.25 -18.84 -19.16
C CYS A 584 -24.53 -17.78 -20.22
N ASP A 585 -25.67 -17.83 -20.89
CA ASP A 585 -26.04 -16.89 -21.95
C ASP A 585 -26.18 -15.44 -21.42
N ALA A 586 -26.76 -15.26 -20.24
CA ALA A 586 -26.88 -13.95 -19.61
C ALA A 586 -25.49 -13.37 -19.24
N ILE A 587 -24.61 -14.19 -18.66
CA ILE A 587 -23.25 -13.79 -18.30
C ILE A 587 -22.45 -13.45 -19.57
N LEU A 588 -22.56 -14.24 -20.63
CA LEU A 588 -21.92 -13.98 -21.91
C LEU A 588 -22.38 -12.65 -22.53
N ARG A 589 -23.72 -12.37 -22.50
CA ARG A 589 -24.28 -11.07 -22.97
C ARG A 589 -23.68 -9.89 -22.21
N SER A 590 -23.60 -9.98 -20.90
CA SER A 590 -23.03 -8.95 -20.02
C SER A 590 -21.55 -8.70 -20.35
N ARG A 591 -20.77 -9.77 -20.43
CA ARG A 591 -19.32 -9.69 -20.68
C ARG A 591 -18.95 -9.35 -22.11
N ALA A 592 -19.84 -9.55 -23.06
CA ALA A 592 -19.68 -9.08 -24.43
C ALA A 592 -19.93 -7.55 -24.59
N GLY A 593 -20.31 -6.85 -23.50
CA GLY A 593 -20.58 -5.42 -23.54
C GLY A 593 -21.90 -5.04 -24.21
N ILE A 594 -22.82 -5.99 -24.39
CA ILE A 594 -24.14 -5.75 -25.03
C ILE A 594 -25.14 -5.23 -24.00
N GLN A 595 -24.92 -5.55 -22.71
CA GLN A 595 -25.76 -5.11 -21.59
C GLN A 595 -25.32 -3.73 -21.06
N ASN A 596 -26.20 -3.04 -20.33
CA ASN A 596 -25.90 -1.75 -19.70
C ASN A 596 -24.71 -1.89 -18.70
N PRO A 597 -23.60 -1.16 -18.89
CA PRO A 597 -22.39 -1.28 -18.07
C PRO A 597 -22.58 -0.84 -16.60
N ASN A 598 -23.70 -0.16 -16.30
CA ASN A 598 -24.02 0.28 -14.95
C ASN A 598 -24.78 -0.76 -14.12
N ARG A 599 -25.11 -1.93 -14.68
CA ARG A 599 -25.82 -3.01 -13.98
C ARG A 599 -24.83 -4.09 -13.49
N PRO A 600 -25.23 -4.93 -12.52
CA PRO A 600 -24.48 -6.14 -12.15
C PRO A 600 -24.21 -7.05 -13.35
N ILE A 601 -23.20 -7.93 -13.27
CA ILE A 601 -22.86 -8.91 -14.32
C ILE A 601 -24.06 -9.77 -14.72
N GLY A 602 -24.89 -10.11 -13.74
CA GLY A 602 -26.13 -10.85 -13.93
C GLY A 602 -27.00 -10.81 -12.70
N SER A 603 -28.31 -10.83 -12.92
CA SER A 603 -29.32 -10.83 -11.87
C SER A 603 -30.36 -11.91 -12.16
N PHE A 604 -30.44 -12.92 -11.27
CA PHE A 604 -31.20 -14.14 -11.51
C PHE A 604 -32.18 -14.42 -10.38
N LEU A 605 -33.37 -14.93 -10.73
CA LEU A 605 -34.28 -15.53 -9.77
C LEU A 605 -34.35 -17.04 -10.02
N PHE A 606 -33.85 -17.85 -9.09
CA PHE A 606 -33.84 -19.30 -9.15
C PHE A 606 -35.09 -19.86 -8.43
N LEU A 607 -35.94 -20.53 -9.18
CA LEU A 607 -37.18 -21.12 -8.69
C LEU A 607 -37.14 -22.64 -8.79
N GLY A 608 -37.62 -23.30 -7.77
CA GLY A 608 -37.74 -24.77 -7.79
C GLY A 608 -37.73 -25.42 -6.40
N PRO A 609 -37.94 -26.71 -6.32
CA PRO A 609 -37.96 -27.45 -5.06
C PRO A 609 -36.66 -27.35 -4.28
N THR A 610 -36.70 -27.75 -3.04
CA THR A 610 -35.50 -27.84 -2.20
C THR A 610 -34.61 -28.98 -2.66
N GLY A 611 -33.26 -28.80 -2.60
CA GLY A 611 -32.34 -29.88 -2.89
C GLY A 611 -32.07 -30.17 -4.37
N VAL A 612 -32.54 -29.36 -5.32
CA VAL A 612 -32.33 -29.55 -6.78
C VAL A 612 -31.06 -28.92 -7.34
N GLY A 613 -30.21 -28.28 -6.48
CA GLY A 613 -28.90 -27.75 -6.92
C GLY A 613 -28.81 -26.23 -6.99
N LYS A 614 -29.82 -25.43 -6.61
CA LYS A 614 -29.82 -23.96 -6.67
C LYS A 614 -28.55 -23.36 -6.02
N THR A 615 -28.29 -23.70 -4.77
CA THR A 615 -27.11 -23.19 -4.02
C THR A 615 -25.80 -23.77 -4.57
N GLU A 616 -25.82 -24.99 -5.10
CA GLU A 616 -24.60 -25.58 -5.70
C GLU A 616 -24.21 -24.88 -7.00
N LEU A 617 -25.19 -24.46 -7.82
CA LEU A 617 -24.92 -23.66 -9.00
C LEU A 617 -24.27 -22.30 -8.62
N CYS A 618 -24.72 -21.65 -7.52
CA CYS A 618 -24.11 -20.43 -7.02
C CYS A 618 -22.63 -20.64 -6.65
N LYS A 619 -22.30 -21.74 -5.96
CA LYS A 619 -20.91 -22.09 -5.61
C LYS A 619 -20.08 -22.41 -6.85
N ALA A 620 -20.65 -23.16 -7.78
CA ALA A 620 -19.99 -23.50 -9.04
C ALA A 620 -19.68 -22.23 -9.86
N LEU A 621 -20.60 -21.27 -9.91
CA LEU A 621 -20.40 -19.97 -10.56
C LEU A 621 -19.32 -19.15 -9.87
N ALA A 622 -19.31 -19.07 -8.54
CA ALA A 622 -18.27 -18.38 -7.79
C ALA A 622 -16.88 -18.99 -8.09
N ALA A 623 -16.78 -20.33 -8.06
CA ALA A 623 -15.54 -21.03 -8.37
C ALA A 623 -15.10 -20.87 -9.83
N ALA A 624 -16.03 -20.81 -10.80
CA ALA A 624 -15.71 -20.71 -12.23
C ALA A 624 -15.34 -19.27 -12.66
N LEU A 625 -16.02 -18.26 -12.14
CA LEU A 625 -15.86 -16.87 -12.56
C LEU A 625 -14.91 -16.06 -11.66
N PHE A 626 -14.97 -16.31 -10.35
CA PHE A 626 -14.20 -15.56 -9.34
C PHE A 626 -13.15 -16.43 -8.64
N ASP A 627 -12.94 -17.64 -9.16
CA ASP A 627 -11.81 -18.50 -8.82
C ASP A 627 -11.79 -19.07 -7.40
N ASP A 628 -12.75 -18.71 -6.55
CA ASP A 628 -12.91 -19.24 -5.20
C ASP A 628 -14.40 -19.36 -4.85
N GLU A 629 -14.80 -20.50 -4.27
CA GLU A 629 -16.15 -20.69 -3.72
C GLU A 629 -16.47 -19.72 -2.59
N ARG A 630 -15.44 -19.25 -1.87
CA ARG A 630 -15.57 -18.25 -0.81
C ARG A 630 -15.92 -16.86 -1.33
N SER A 631 -15.84 -16.64 -2.65
CA SER A 631 -16.36 -15.44 -3.30
C SER A 631 -17.87 -15.43 -3.41
N MET A 632 -18.58 -16.37 -2.76
CA MET A 632 -20.03 -16.35 -2.58
C MET A 632 -20.37 -15.75 -1.22
N VAL A 633 -21.20 -14.70 -1.22
CA VAL A 633 -21.81 -14.10 -0.03
C VAL A 633 -23.24 -14.58 0.05
N ARG A 634 -23.58 -15.31 1.09
CA ARG A 634 -24.96 -15.80 1.33
C ARG A 634 -25.64 -14.95 2.39
N ILE A 635 -26.83 -14.46 2.06
CA ILE A 635 -27.72 -13.70 2.93
C ILE A 635 -29.04 -14.44 2.99
N ASP A 636 -29.42 -14.91 4.18
CA ASP A 636 -30.67 -15.60 4.40
C ASP A 636 -31.78 -14.58 4.65
N MET A 637 -32.73 -14.49 3.74
CA MET A 637 -33.81 -13.50 3.80
C MET A 637 -34.81 -13.78 4.93
N SER A 638 -34.79 -14.95 5.54
CA SER A 638 -35.60 -15.24 6.74
C SER A 638 -35.18 -14.40 7.96
N GLU A 639 -33.94 -13.88 7.97
CA GLU A 639 -33.48 -12.96 9.01
C GLU A 639 -33.94 -11.49 8.77
N TYR A 640 -34.53 -11.20 7.61
CA TYR A 640 -34.91 -9.87 7.16
C TYR A 640 -36.40 -9.69 6.93
N MET A 641 -37.20 -10.31 7.79
CA MET A 641 -38.66 -10.28 7.75
C MET A 641 -39.28 -8.97 8.26
N GLU A 642 -38.50 -8.16 8.98
CA GLU A 642 -38.98 -6.94 9.62
C GLU A 642 -38.39 -5.69 8.97
N GLN A 643 -39.12 -4.57 8.99
CA GLN A 643 -38.76 -3.32 8.30
C GLN A 643 -37.40 -2.75 8.74
N TYR A 644 -37.12 -2.81 10.06
CA TYR A 644 -35.81 -2.29 10.54
C TYR A 644 -34.61 -3.11 10.11
N SER A 645 -34.83 -4.32 9.60
CA SER A 645 -33.75 -5.18 9.10
C SER A 645 -33.02 -4.59 7.88
N VAL A 646 -33.61 -3.60 7.19
CA VAL A 646 -32.95 -2.84 6.11
C VAL A 646 -31.66 -2.20 6.61
N SER A 647 -31.66 -1.62 7.81
CA SER A 647 -30.45 -1.00 8.39
C SER A 647 -29.32 -1.99 8.66
N ARG A 648 -29.62 -3.27 8.87
CA ARG A 648 -28.59 -4.33 8.97
C ARG A 648 -27.90 -4.62 7.63
N LEU A 649 -28.63 -4.45 6.51
CA LEU A 649 -28.08 -4.67 5.18
C LEU A 649 -27.18 -3.54 4.71
N ILE A 650 -27.62 -2.28 4.88
CA ILE A 650 -26.98 -1.10 4.32
C ILE A 650 -26.27 -0.21 5.36
N GLY A 651 -26.44 -0.52 6.65
CA GLY A 651 -25.93 0.27 7.77
C GLY A 651 -26.98 1.17 8.40
N ALA A 652 -26.82 1.45 9.68
CA ALA A 652 -27.71 2.34 10.43
C ALA A 652 -27.44 3.82 10.06
N PRO A 653 -28.47 4.68 10.03
CA PRO A 653 -28.27 6.11 9.85
C PRO A 653 -27.49 6.75 11.01
N PRO A 654 -26.88 7.95 10.81
CA PRO A 654 -26.16 8.65 11.86
C PRO A 654 -27.02 8.86 13.11
N GLY A 655 -26.46 8.53 14.28
CA GLY A 655 -27.13 8.66 15.57
C GLY A 655 -27.89 7.41 16.05
N TYR A 656 -27.94 6.34 15.28
CA TYR A 656 -28.52 5.06 15.72
C TYR A 656 -27.44 4.06 16.12
N VAL A 657 -27.80 3.12 17.02
CA VAL A 657 -26.91 2.03 17.44
C VAL A 657 -26.52 1.16 16.23
N GLY A 658 -25.23 0.85 16.09
CA GLY A 658 -24.70 0.09 14.94
C GLY A 658 -24.23 0.96 13.76
N TYR A 659 -24.20 2.28 13.87
CA TYR A 659 -23.71 3.17 12.80
C TYR A 659 -22.25 2.86 12.40
N ASP A 660 -21.38 2.59 13.37
CA ASP A 660 -19.95 2.32 13.14
C ASP A 660 -19.69 0.91 12.58
N GLU A 661 -20.63 -0.02 12.69
CA GLU A 661 -20.46 -1.42 12.24
C GLU A 661 -20.63 -1.57 10.72
N GLY A 662 -21.27 -0.59 10.04
CA GLY A 662 -21.60 -0.69 8.62
C GLY A 662 -22.72 -1.70 8.31
N GLY A 663 -23.11 -1.83 7.05
CA GLY A 663 -24.13 -2.78 6.60
C GLY A 663 -23.52 -4.13 6.19
N GLN A 664 -24.18 -5.23 6.54
CA GLN A 664 -23.68 -6.58 6.21
C GLN A 664 -23.47 -6.78 4.70
N LEU A 665 -24.41 -6.34 3.87
CA LEU A 665 -24.31 -6.44 2.42
C LEU A 665 -23.24 -5.48 1.87
N THR A 666 -23.29 -4.22 2.28
CA THR A 666 -22.40 -3.18 1.78
C THR A 666 -20.94 -3.44 2.16
N GLU A 667 -20.66 -3.86 3.39
CA GLU A 667 -19.31 -4.24 3.83
C GLU A 667 -18.81 -5.52 3.16
N ALA A 668 -19.70 -6.53 2.96
CA ALA A 668 -19.32 -7.76 2.27
C ALA A 668 -18.90 -7.51 0.82
N VAL A 669 -19.65 -6.65 0.09
CA VAL A 669 -19.32 -6.29 -1.31
C VAL A 669 -18.11 -5.37 -1.38
N ARG A 670 -17.96 -4.42 -0.45
CA ARG A 670 -16.78 -3.56 -0.37
C ARG A 670 -15.49 -4.37 -0.20
N ARG A 671 -15.55 -5.42 0.64
CA ARG A 671 -14.39 -6.32 0.85
C ARG A 671 -14.19 -7.32 -0.30
N LYS A 672 -15.27 -7.70 -1.00
CA LYS A 672 -15.25 -8.67 -2.10
C LYS A 672 -16.10 -8.15 -3.26
N PRO A 673 -15.59 -7.21 -4.07
CA PRO A 673 -16.36 -6.60 -5.15
C PRO A 673 -16.67 -7.59 -6.28
N TYR A 674 -15.89 -8.65 -6.41
CA TYR A 674 -16.11 -9.76 -7.34
C TYR A 674 -16.69 -10.94 -6.57
N ALA A 675 -18.00 -10.98 -6.46
CA ALA A 675 -18.70 -12.01 -5.67
C ALA A 675 -20.04 -12.44 -6.29
N VAL A 676 -20.44 -13.65 -5.96
CA VAL A 676 -21.82 -14.12 -6.15
C VAL A 676 -22.60 -13.80 -4.89
N LEU A 677 -23.60 -12.95 -5.00
CA LEU A 677 -24.49 -12.59 -3.89
C LEU A 677 -25.72 -13.49 -3.96
N LEU A 678 -25.84 -14.39 -3.00
CA LEU A 678 -26.97 -15.30 -2.87
C LEU A 678 -27.94 -14.81 -1.80
N PHE A 679 -29.10 -14.35 -2.22
CA PHE A 679 -30.22 -14.03 -1.34
C PHE A 679 -31.17 -15.25 -1.28
N ASP A 680 -31.08 -15.98 -0.19
CA ASP A 680 -31.81 -17.24 -0.04
C ASP A 680 -33.21 -17.01 0.57
N GLU A 681 -34.22 -17.71 0.06
CA GLU A 681 -35.62 -17.62 0.48
C GLU A 681 -36.22 -16.20 0.41
N VAL A 682 -36.04 -15.55 -0.77
CA VAL A 682 -36.38 -14.12 -1.00
C VAL A 682 -37.87 -13.82 -0.74
N GLU A 683 -38.79 -14.82 -0.82
CA GLU A 683 -40.19 -14.69 -0.51
C GLU A 683 -40.50 -14.36 0.96
N LYS A 684 -39.51 -14.56 1.86
CA LYS A 684 -39.66 -14.25 3.30
C LYS A 684 -39.27 -12.82 3.63
N ALA A 685 -38.57 -12.14 2.74
CA ALA A 685 -38.06 -10.79 2.97
C ALA A 685 -39.18 -9.75 3.11
N HIS A 686 -38.92 -8.73 3.97
CA HIS A 686 -39.84 -7.58 4.01
C HIS A 686 -39.79 -6.82 2.67
N PRO A 687 -40.91 -6.24 2.18
CA PRO A 687 -40.97 -5.52 0.90
C PRO A 687 -39.95 -4.38 0.79
N ASP A 688 -39.61 -3.70 1.88
CA ASP A 688 -38.63 -2.62 1.89
C ASP A 688 -37.18 -3.11 1.64
N VAL A 689 -36.85 -4.34 2.00
CA VAL A 689 -35.58 -4.98 1.65
C VAL A 689 -35.49 -5.17 0.14
N LEU A 690 -36.58 -5.59 -0.49
CA LEU A 690 -36.64 -5.73 -1.96
C LEU A 690 -36.54 -4.38 -2.67
N ASN A 691 -37.07 -3.30 -2.06
CA ASN A 691 -36.95 -1.95 -2.61
C ASN A 691 -35.47 -1.47 -2.63
N VAL A 692 -34.66 -1.84 -1.62
CA VAL A 692 -33.23 -1.59 -1.61
C VAL A 692 -32.49 -2.32 -2.73
N LEU A 693 -32.86 -3.59 -2.96
CA LEU A 693 -32.28 -4.36 -4.06
C LEU A 693 -32.63 -3.79 -5.45
N LEU A 694 -33.78 -3.11 -5.62
CA LEU A 694 -34.11 -2.44 -6.87
C LEU A 694 -33.03 -1.42 -7.29
N GLN A 695 -32.49 -0.64 -6.35
CA GLN A 695 -31.43 0.32 -6.65
C GLN A 695 -30.15 -0.39 -7.14
N VAL A 696 -29.81 -1.52 -6.52
CA VAL A 696 -28.65 -2.32 -6.93
C VAL A 696 -28.85 -2.90 -8.34
N LEU A 697 -30.06 -3.42 -8.63
CA LEU A 697 -30.39 -4.02 -9.93
C LEU A 697 -30.40 -3.00 -11.08
N ASP A 698 -30.70 -1.72 -10.80
CA ASP A 698 -30.76 -0.66 -11.83
C ASP A 698 -29.46 0.06 -12.03
N ASP A 699 -28.91 0.60 -10.93
CA ASP A 699 -27.77 1.51 -10.94
C ASP A 699 -26.45 0.80 -10.66
N GLY A 700 -26.49 -0.50 -10.26
CA GLY A 700 -25.32 -1.27 -9.89
C GLY A 700 -24.55 -0.70 -8.68
N ARG A 701 -25.21 0.15 -7.88
CA ARG A 701 -24.58 0.79 -6.72
C ARG A 701 -25.60 1.08 -5.63
N ILE A 702 -25.12 1.22 -4.40
CA ILE A 702 -25.92 1.69 -3.28
C ILE A 702 -25.08 2.54 -2.34
N THR A 703 -25.73 3.52 -1.71
CA THR A 703 -25.09 4.34 -0.68
C THR A 703 -25.35 3.72 0.70
N ASP A 704 -24.32 3.43 1.47
CA ASP A 704 -24.44 2.88 2.81
C ASP A 704 -24.91 3.92 3.84
N GLY A 705 -25.18 3.47 5.07
CA GLY A 705 -25.61 4.34 6.17
C GLY A 705 -24.55 5.39 6.57
N GLN A 706 -23.29 5.23 6.16
CA GLN A 706 -22.19 6.16 6.41
C GLN A 706 -21.97 7.15 5.25
N GLY A 707 -22.81 7.08 4.20
CA GLY A 707 -22.72 7.96 3.03
C GLY A 707 -21.74 7.49 1.95
N ARG A 708 -21.14 6.30 2.09
CA ARG A 708 -20.20 5.75 1.10
C ARG A 708 -20.98 5.02 0.00
N THR A 709 -20.60 5.24 -1.25
CA THR A 709 -21.18 4.50 -2.38
C THR A 709 -20.43 3.19 -2.58
N VAL A 710 -21.17 2.08 -2.56
CA VAL A 710 -20.66 0.72 -2.80
C VAL A 710 -21.06 0.27 -4.19
N ASP A 711 -20.09 -0.21 -4.96
CA ASP A 711 -20.27 -0.65 -6.35
C ASP A 711 -20.58 -2.16 -6.43
N PHE A 712 -21.65 -2.52 -7.13
CA PHE A 712 -22.11 -3.89 -7.36
C PHE A 712 -21.96 -4.35 -8.81
N LYS A 713 -21.38 -3.54 -9.70
CA LYS A 713 -21.27 -3.82 -11.14
C LYS A 713 -20.51 -5.11 -11.44
N ASN A 714 -19.60 -5.49 -10.57
CA ASN A 714 -18.80 -6.70 -10.71
C ASN A 714 -19.37 -7.90 -9.96
N THR A 715 -20.60 -7.81 -9.44
CA THR A 715 -21.26 -8.89 -8.72
C THR A 715 -22.25 -9.63 -9.61
N ILE A 716 -22.56 -10.88 -9.21
CA ILE A 716 -23.68 -11.66 -9.74
C ILE A 716 -24.71 -11.80 -8.64
N ILE A 717 -25.92 -11.35 -8.89
CA ILE A 717 -27.01 -11.37 -7.93
C ILE A 717 -27.90 -12.57 -8.21
N ILE A 718 -28.04 -13.45 -7.23
CA ILE A 718 -28.89 -14.63 -7.33
C ILE A 718 -29.86 -14.62 -6.16
N LEU A 719 -31.14 -14.64 -6.49
CA LEU A 719 -32.24 -14.73 -5.57
C LEU A 719 -32.83 -16.16 -5.65
N THR A 720 -32.99 -16.87 -4.52
CA THR A 720 -33.60 -18.18 -4.55
C THR A 720 -34.97 -18.13 -3.92
N SER A 721 -35.90 -18.90 -4.46
CA SER A 721 -37.23 -19.04 -3.90
C SER A 721 -37.78 -20.45 -4.11
N ASN A 722 -38.62 -20.86 -3.19
CA ASN A 722 -39.34 -22.12 -3.25
C ASN A 722 -40.82 -21.94 -3.70
N ILE A 723 -41.18 -20.72 -4.15
CA ILE A 723 -42.52 -20.43 -4.65
C ILE A 723 -42.82 -21.33 -5.86
N GLY A 724 -44.01 -21.96 -5.85
CA GLY A 724 -44.44 -22.80 -6.95
C GLY A 724 -43.80 -24.20 -7.01
N SER A 725 -43.05 -24.61 -5.98
CA SER A 725 -42.44 -25.95 -5.93
C SER A 725 -43.48 -27.07 -6.10
N ASP A 726 -44.67 -26.94 -5.49
CA ASP A 726 -45.75 -27.91 -5.63
C ASP A 726 -46.25 -27.99 -7.08
N LEU A 727 -46.33 -26.88 -7.80
CA LEU A 727 -46.70 -26.86 -9.19
C LEU A 727 -45.67 -27.59 -10.07
N ILE A 728 -44.40 -27.37 -9.78
CA ILE A 728 -43.27 -28.00 -10.50
C ILE A 728 -43.31 -29.52 -10.25
N LEU A 729 -43.45 -29.95 -9.02
CA LEU A 729 -43.50 -31.39 -8.65
C LEU A 729 -44.70 -32.09 -9.25
N ASN A 730 -45.87 -31.44 -9.29
CA ASN A 730 -47.14 -32.06 -9.75
C ASN A 730 -47.29 -32.03 -11.28
N SER A 731 -46.58 -31.13 -11.98
CA SER A 731 -46.75 -30.92 -13.42
C SER A 731 -45.66 -31.53 -14.28
N MET A 732 -44.79 -32.36 -13.68
CA MET A 732 -43.73 -33.02 -14.42
C MET A 732 -44.30 -33.95 -15.52
N ALA A 733 -43.92 -33.67 -16.75
CA ALA A 733 -44.12 -34.60 -17.86
C ALA A 733 -43.27 -35.86 -17.63
N LYS A 734 -43.56 -36.94 -18.34
CA LYS A 734 -42.82 -38.21 -18.24
C LYS A 734 -41.29 -38.03 -18.46
N ASP A 735 -40.89 -36.91 -19.09
CA ASP A 735 -39.49 -36.59 -19.43
C ASP A 735 -38.80 -35.70 -18.38
N GLY A 736 -39.40 -35.43 -17.21
CA GLY A 736 -38.79 -34.66 -16.11
C GLY A 736 -38.69 -33.15 -16.34
N ARG A 737 -39.24 -32.60 -17.43
CA ARG A 737 -39.15 -31.17 -17.80
C ARG A 737 -40.42 -30.42 -17.44
N ILE A 738 -40.26 -29.14 -17.10
CA ILE A 738 -41.37 -28.22 -16.84
C ILE A 738 -42.09 -27.93 -18.19
N THR A 739 -43.39 -28.03 -18.20
CA THR A 739 -44.20 -27.69 -19.40
C THR A 739 -44.41 -26.18 -19.54
N THR A 740 -44.59 -25.70 -20.78
CA THR A 740 -44.83 -24.26 -21.05
C THR A 740 -46.07 -23.72 -20.32
N GLU A 741 -47.07 -24.54 -20.13
CA GLU A 741 -48.27 -24.18 -19.35
C GLU A 741 -47.94 -23.96 -17.86
N THR A 742 -47.01 -24.74 -17.32
CA THR A 742 -46.57 -24.59 -15.94
C THR A 742 -45.68 -23.37 -15.76
N GLU A 743 -44.84 -23.07 -16.75
CA GLU A 743 -44.07 -21.81 -16.74
C GLU A 743 -44.97 -20.58 -16.71
N GLU A 744 -46.04 -20.55 -17.53
CA GLU A 744 -47.03 -19.48 -17.49
C GLU A 744 -47.75 -19.34 -16.13
N LEU A 745 -48.13 -20.47 -15.52
CA LEU A 745 -48.71 -20.45 -14.18
C LEU A 745 -47.77 -19.94 -13.13
N LEU A 746 -46.50 -20.35 -13.20
CA LEU A 746 -45.44 -19.86 -12.30
C LEU A 746 -45.20 -18.34 -12.49
N HIS A 747 -45.18 -17.85 -13.71
CA HIS A 747 -45.10 -16.41 -13.97
C HIS A 747 -46.30 -15.62 -13.42
N LYS A 748 -47.51 -16.17 -13.49
CA LYS A 748 -48.68 -15.55 -12.88
C LYS A 748 -48.56 -15.53 -11.35
N LEU A 749 -48.09 -16.62 -10.75
CA LEU A 749 -47.90 -16.73 -9.29
C LEU A 749 -46.84 -15.72 -8.80
N LEU A 750 -45.75 -15.58 -9.52
CA LEU A 750 -44.70 -14.61 -9.20
C LEU A 750 -45.19 -13.16 -9.19
N ARG A 751 -46.06 -12.79 -10.17
CA ARG A 751 -46.67 -11.44 -10.24
C ARG A 751 -47.62 -11.16 -9.05
N THR A 752 -48.11 -12.15 -8.38
CA THR A 752 -48.95 -11.99 -7.15
C THR A 752 -48.11 -11.82 -5.88
N LYS A 753 -46.86 -12.32 -5.89
CA LYS A 753 -45.98 -12.31 -4.72
C LYS A 753 -44.94 -11.16 -4.77
N PHE A 754 -44.43 -10.85 -5.94
CA PHE A 754 -43.44 -9.80 -6.13
C PHE A 754 -44.05 -8.67 -6.96
N ARG A 755 -43.56 -7.43 -6.70
CA ARG A 755 -43.97 -6.26 -7.51
C ARG A 755 -43.51 -6.45 -8.94
N PRO A 756 -44.29 -6.09 -9.94
CA PRO A 756 -43.90 -6.17 -11.36
C PRO A 756 -42.57 -5.46 -11.67
N GLU A 757 -42.32 -4.33 -10.99
CA GLU A 757 -41.08 -3.55 -11.11
C GLU A 757 -39.83 -4.38 -10.72
N PHE A 758 -39.94 -5.23 -9.70
CA PHE A 758 -38.82 -6.06 -9.27
C PHE A 758 -38.53 -7.18 -10.28
N ILE A 759 -39.57 -7.86 -10.75
CA ILE A 759 -39.44 -8.95 -11.72
C ILE A 759 -38.87 -8.46 -13.04
N ASN A 760 -39.27 -7.29 -13.52
CA ASN A 760 -38.82 -6.71 -14.80
C ASN A 760 -37.36 -6.23 -14.77
N ARG A 761 -36.73 -6.17 -13.59
CA ARG A 761 -35.34 -5.75 -13.44
C ARG A 761 -34.35 -6.90 -13.38
N LEU A 762 -34.85 -8.11 -13.22
CA LEU A 762 -34.05 -9.32 -13.29
C LEU A 762 -33.72 -9.64 -14.76
N ASP A 763 -32.50 -10.11 -14.99
CA ASP A 763 -32.05 -10.49 -16.33
C ASP A 763 -32.71 -11.80 -16.78
N GLU A 764 -32.83 -12.78 -15.87
CA GLU A 764 -33.46 -14.05 -16.17
C GLU A 764 -34.17 -14.65 -14.93
N ILE A 765 -35.29 -15.31 -15.20
CA ILE A 765 -35.97 -16.21 -14.23
C ILE A 765 -35.62 -17.63 -14.64
N VAL A 766 -34.97 -18.34 -13.76
CA VAL A 766 -34.43 -19.68 -14.02
C VAL A 766 -35.20 -20.70 -13.23
N PHE A 767 -35.83 -21.64 -13.93
CA PHE A 767 -36.60 -22.74 -13.33
C PHE A 767 -35.69 -23.96 -13.17
N PHE A 768 -35.70 -24.54 -11.98
CA PHE A 768 -34.98 -25.77 -11.68
C PHE A 768 -35.97 -26.94 -11.72
N ASN A 769 -35.70 -27.92 -12.55
CA ASN A 769 -36.47 -29.15 -12.67
C ASN A 769 -36.27 -30.01 -11.41
N ALA A 770 -37.27 -30.87 -11.10
CA ALA A 770 -37.00 -31.91 -10.12
C ALA A 770 -36.02 -32.92 -10.69
N LEU A 771 -35.26 -33.58 -9.80
CA LEU A 771 -34.19 -34.50 -10.19
C LEU A 771 -34.80 -35.85 -10.64
N SER A 772 -34.33 -36.37 -11.80
CA SER A 772 -34.67 -37.71 -12.27
C SER A 772 -33.81 -38.76 -11.56
N ASP A 773 -34.20 -40.05 -11.70
CA ASP A 773 -33.38 -41.15 -11.16
C ASP A 773 -31.97 -41.18 -11.75
N ALA A 774 -31.83 -40.83 -13.03
CA ALA A 774 -30.52 -40.71 -13.68
C ALA A 774 -29.65 -39.58 -13.08
N ASP A 775 -30.28 -38.44 -12.76
CA ASP A 775 -29.60 -37.32 -12.11
C ASP A 775 -29.17 -37.71 -10.67
N MET A 776 -29.99 -38.46 -9.95
CA MET A 776 -29.65 -38.96 -8.61
C MET A 776 -28.44 -39.89 -8.65
N HIS A 777 -28.28 -40.76 -9.68
CA HIS A 777 -27.09 -41.57 -9.87
C HIS A 777 -25.86 -40.72 -10.08
N GLY A 778 -25.91 -39.68 -10.95
CA GLY A 778 -24.81 -38.76 -11.20
C GLY A 778 -24.40 -37.95 -9.93
N ILE A 779 -25.38 -37.58 -9.11
CA ILE A 779 -25.13 -36.88 -7.84
C ILE A 779 -24.43 -37.81 -6.84
N VAL A 780 -24.87 -39.06 -6.73
CA VAL A 780 -24.22 -40.04 -5.85
C VAL A 780 -22.77 -40.27 -6.31
N ASP A 781 -22.51 -40.37 -7.62
CA ASP A 781 -21.17 -40.49 -8.15
C ASP A 781 -20.26 -39.30 -7.77
N LEU A 782 -20.76 -38.07 -7.85
CA LEU A 782 -20.03 -36.87 -7.41
C LEU A 782 -19.74 -36.88 -5.90
N LEU A 783 -20.70 -37.29 -5.07
CA LEU A 783 -20.53 -37.38 -3.61
C LEU A 783 -19.51 -38.44 -3.22
N ILE A 784 -19.52 -39.59 -3.91
CA ILE A 784 -18.55 -40.67 -3.72
C ILE A 784 -17.15 -40.21 -4.19
N ALA A 785 -17.05 -39.49 -5.33
CA ALA A 785 -15.79 -38.97 -5.79
C ALA A 785 -15.18 -37.94 -4.82
N ASP A 786 -16.00 -37.11 -4.18
CA ASP A 786 -15.58 -36.20 -3.13
C ASP A 786 -15.08 -36.95 -1.88
N LEU A 787 -15.77 -38.01 -1.47
CA LEU A 787 -15.33 -38.87 -0.39
C LEU A 787 -14.00 -39.58 -0.73
N ALA A 788 -13.87 -40.09 -1.97
CA ALA A 788 -12.66 -40.72 -2.45
C ALA A 788 -11.44 -39.75 -2.40
N LYS A 789 -11.61 -38.49 -2.80
CA LYS A 789 -10.55 -37.46 -2.68
C LYS A 789 -10.14 -37.23 -1.22
N ARG A 790 -11.08 -37.23 -0.28
CA ARG A 790 -10.75 -37.10 1.15
C ARG A 790 -9.97 -38.31 1.69
N LEU A 791 -10.27 -39.50 1.21
CA LEU A 791 -9.54 -40.73 1.57
C LEU A 791 -8.15 -40.80 0.91
N GLN A 792 -7.98 -40.25 -0.30
CA GLN A 792 -6.67 -40.12 -0.95
C GLN A 792 -5.70 -39.26 -0.13
N ALA A 793 -6.19 -38.26 0.60
CA ALA A 793 -5.35 -37.50 1.53
C ALA A 793 -4.73 -38.40 2.62
N ASN A 794 -5.39 -39.50 2.96
CA ASN A 794 -4.90 -40.55 3.87
C ASN A 794 -4.26 -41.72 3.14
N ARG A 795 -3.91 -41.54 1.84
CA ARG A 795 -3.31 -42.57 0.95
C ARG A 795 -4.16 -43.84 0.80
N LEU A 796 -5.51 -43.71 0.94
CA LEU A 796 -6.43 -44.83 0.73
C LEU A 796 -7.29 -44.58 -0.51
N ASN A 797 -7.56 -45.63 -1.27
CA ASN A 797 -8.46 -45.59 -2.42
C ASN A 797 -9.85 -46.07 -2.04
N LEU A 798 -10.90 -45.57 -2.70
CA LEU A 798 -12.29 -45.99 -2.50
C LEU A 798 -12.90 -46.49 -3.80
N SER A 799 -13.57 -47.61 -3.74
CA SER A 799 -14.41 -48.17 -4.80
C SER A 799 -15.78 -48.55 -4.26
N VAL A 800 -16.82 -48.06 -4.89
CA VAL A 800 -18.23 -48.31 -4.46
C VAL A 800 -18.94 -49.07 -5.60
N SER A 801 -19.58 -50.18 -5.27
CA SER A 801 -20.27 -51.00 -6.27
C SER A 801 -21.57 -50.35 -6.74
N GLU A 802 -22.05 -50.71 -7.91
CA GLU A 802 -23.34 -50.21 -8.45
C GLU A 802 -24.54 -50.66 -7.60
N SER A 803 -24.48 -51.83 -6.96
CA SER A 803 -25.45 -52.29 -5.97
C SER A 803 -25.50 -51.35 -4.75
N ALA A 804 -24.34 -50.92 -4.25
CA ALA A 804 -24.29 -49.96 -3.13
C ALA A 804 -24.81 -48.57 -3.56
N LYS A 805 -24.52 -48.11 -4.75
CA LYS A 805 -25.05 -46.82 -5.27
C LYS A 805 -26.57 -46.88 -5.40
N ALA A 806 -27.13 -47.96 -5.93
CA ALA A 806 -28.57 -48.15 -6.03
C ALA A 806 -29.25 -48.22 -4.65
N ALA A 807 -28.61 -48.85 -3.67
CA ALA A 807 -29.11 -48.88 -2.27
C ALA A 807 -29.08 -47.45 -1.63
N ILE A 808 -28.05 -46.66 -1.90
CA ILE A 808 -27.97 -45.25 -1.45
C ILE A 808 -29.14 -44.43 -2.00
N ILE A 809 -29.41 -44.55 -3.32
CA ILE A 809 -30.48 -43.79 -3.96
C ILE A 809 -31.85 -44.24 -3.40
N LYS A 810 -32.09 -45.56 -3.34
CA LYS A 810 -33.36 -46.12 -2.88
C LYS A 810 -33.72 -45.70 -1.44
N ASN A 811 -32.72 -45.60 -0.56
CA ASN A 811 -32.96 -45.34 0.85
C ASN A 811 -32.67 -43.85 1.25
N GLY A 812 -31.89 -43.16 0.44
CA GLY A 812 -31.49 -41.79 0.73
C GLY A 812 -32.16 -40.71 -0.12
N ALA A 813 -32.81 -41.04 -1.23
CA ALA A 813 -33.50 -40.05 -2.05
C ALA A 813 -34.95 -39.86 -1.53
N ASP A 814 -35.42 -38.63 -1.53
CA ASP A 814 -36.77 -38.24 -1.24
C ASP A 814 -37.26 -37.28 -2.35
N PRO A 815 -38.35 -37.60 -3.04
CA PRO A 815 -38.86 -36.76 -4.13
C PRO A 815 -39.20 -35.33 -3.72
N LEU A 816 -39.56 -35.10 -2.44
CA LEU A 816 -39.89 -33.77 -1.92
C LEU A 816 -38.66 -32.95 -1.53
N PHE A 817 -37.59 -33.61 -1.09
CA PHE A 817 -36.37 -32.96 -0.58
C PHE A 817 -35.15 -33.07 -1.54
N GLY A 818 -35.36 -33.69 -2.70
CA GLY A 818 -34.35 -33.85 -3.73
C GLY A 818 -33.10 -34.61 -3.26
N ALA A 819 -31.92 -34.12 -3.62
CA ALA A 819 -30.65 -34.76 -3.27
C ALA A 819 -30.13 -34.41 -1.85
N ARG A 820 -30.79 -33.51 -1.11
CA ARG A 820 -30.31 -33.08 0.22
C ARG A 820 -30.23 -34.23 1.24
N PRO A 821 -31.16 -35.18 1.30
CA PRO A 821 -31.09 -36.36 2.16
C PRO A 821 -29.96 -37.32 1.78
N LEU A 822 -29.59 -37.45 0.49
CA LEU A 822 -28.52 -38.35 0.03
C LEU A 822 -27.18 -38.10 0.70
N LYS A 823 -26.82 -36.83 0.83
CA LYS A 823 -25.54 -36.46 1.50
C LYS A 823 -25.52 -36.88 2.96
N ARG A 824 -26.64 -36.67 3.68
CA ARG A 824 -26.81 -37.14 5.07
C ARG A 824 -26.79 -38.64 5.20
N TYR A 825 -27.40 -39.31 4.24
CA TYR A 825 -27.48 -40.79 4.22
C TYR A 825 -26.09 -41.39 4.01
N ILE A 826 -25.30 -40.88 3.04
CA ILE A 826 -23.91 -41.27 2.80
C ILE A 826 -23.05 -41.02 4.06
N GLN A 827 -23.21 -39.86 4.69
CA GLN A 827 -22.47 -39.46 5.89
C GLN A 827 -22.79 -40.41 7.08
N GLY A 828 -24.05 -40.71 7.31
CA GLY A 828 -24.47 -41.56 8.44
C GLY A 828 -24.17 -43.04 8.25
N HIS A 829 -24.27 -43.55 7.01
CA HIS A 829 -24.19 -44.98 6.77
C HIS A 829 -22.87 -45.44 6.11
N ILE A 830 -22.25 -44.62 5.28
CA ILE A 830 -21.01 -45.00 4.56
C ILE A 830 -19.78 -44.38 5.23
N GLU A 831 -19.75 -43.07 5.43
CA GLU A 831 -18.60 -42.41 6.07
C GLU A 831 -18.35 -42.93 7.49
N SER A 832 -19.45 -43.16 8.25
CA SER A 832 -19.36 -43.71 9.61
C SER A 832 -18.82 -45.14 9.63
N LEU A 833 -19.27 -45.98 8.67
CA LEU A 833 -18.79 -47.37 8.55
C LEU A 833 -17.32 -47.39 8.10
N LEU A 834 -16.94 -46.57 7.09
CA LEU A 834 -15.57 -46.45 6.64
C LEU A 834 -14.63 -45.96 7.75
N ALA A 835 -15.04 -44.94 8.51
CA ALA A 835 -14.26 -44.43 9.64
C ALA A 835 -14.03 -45.53 10.69
N ARG A 836 -15.08 -46.31 11.04
CA ARG A 836 -14.96 -47.43 11.99
C ARG A 836 -14.02 -48.49 11.44
N PHE A 837 -14.18 -48.90 10.17
CA PHE A 837 -13.32 -49.90 9.51
C PHE A 837 -11.86 -49.48 9.49
N ILE A 838 -11.56 -48.19 9.17
CA ILE A 838 -10.19 -47.63 9.14
C ILE A 838 -9.59 -47.67 10.56
N ILE A 839 -10.32 -47.31 11.58
CA ILE A 839 -9.84 -47.31 12.98
C ILE A 839 -9.60 -48.75 13.50
N GLU A 840 -10.51 -49.69 13.17
CA GLU A 840 -10.42 -51.07 13.65
C GLU A 840 -9.34 -51.91 12.94
N ASN A 841 -9.15 -51.70 11.64
CA ASN A 841 -8.27 -52.56 10.80
C ASN A 841 -6.97 -51.90 10.38
N SER A 842 -6.80 -50.59 10.59
CA SER A 842 -5.60 -49.82 10.20
C SER A 842 -5.04 -50.21 8.81
N PRO A 843 -5.82 -50.03 7.72
CA PRO A 843 -5.44 -50.54 6.39
C PRO A 843 -4.11 -49.94 5.91
N GLU A 844 -3.32 -50.74 5.23
CA GLU A 844 -2.03 -50.31 4.67
C GLU A 844 -2.18 -49.19 3.66
N GLU A 845 -1.22 -48.28 3.61
CA GLU A 845 -1.18 -47.15 2.65
C GLU A 845 -1.22 -47.71 1.21
N GLY A 846 -2.06 -47.16 0.36
CA GLY A 846 -2.27 -47.59 -1.03
C GLY A 846 -3.36 -48.63 -1.22
N SER A 847 -3.92 -49.19 -0.15
CA SER A 847 -4.99 -50.16 -0.24
C SER A 847 -6.32 -49.53 -0.75
N THR A 848 -7.13 -50.38 -1.43
CA THR A 848 -8.46 -49.99 -1.94
C THR A 848 -9.55 -50.52 -1.03
N LEU A 849 -10.33 -49.61 -0.43
CA LEU A 849 -11.51 -49.95 0.33
C LEU A 849 -12.70 -50.14 -0.64
N THR A 850 -13.37 -51.27 -0.59
CA THR A 850 -14.57 -51.54 -1.39
C THR A 850 -15.81 -51.48 -0.54
N VAL A 851 -16.83 -50.77 -1.04
CA VAL A 851 -18.16 -50.70 -0.39
C VAL A 851 -19.14 -51.41 -1.30
N ASP A 852 -19.79 -52.43 -0.76
CA ASP A 852 -20.85 -53.23 -1.45
C ASP A 852 -22.14 -53.21 -0.62
N ALA A 853 -23.26 -53.59 -1.23
CA ALA A 853 -24.53 -53.75 -0.54
C ALA A 853 -25.03 -55.16 -0.66
N ASP A 854 -25.53 -55.76 0.44
CA ASP A 854 -26.18 -57.05 0.45
C ASP A 854 -27.60 -56.97 -0.13
N GLU A 855 -28.27 -58.16 -0.32
CA GLU A 855 -29.64 -58.23 -0.82
C GLU A 855 -30.68 -57.52 0.07
N LYS A 856 -30.31 -57.20 1.29
CA LYS A 856 -31.14 -56.48 2.26
C LYS A 856 -30.84 -54.96 2.28
N GLY A 857 -29.86 -54.48 1.50
CA GLY A 857 -29.48 -53.09 1.41
C GLY A 857 -28.56 -52.60 2.56
N SER A 858 -27.95 -53.52 3.31
CA SER A 858 -26.91 -53.21 4.30
C SER A 858 -25.55 -53.12 3.63
N PHE A 859 -24.73 -52.11 4.05
CA PHE A 859 -23.39 -51.88 3.45
C PHE A 859 -22.34 -52.77 4.10
N ILE A 860 -21.50 -53.38 3.25
CA ILE A 860 -20.36 -54.21 3.64
C ILE A 860 -19.09 -53.56 3.11
N ILE A 861 -18.07 -53.44 3.98
CA ILE A 861 -16.77 -52.88 3.61
C ILE A 861 -15.77 -54.04 3.46
N GLY A 862 -15.12 -54.10 2.35
CA GLY A 862 -14.01 -54.99 2.06
C GLY A 862 -12.74 -54.23 1.79
N GLN A 863 -11.61 -54.87 1.97
CA GLN A 863 -10.30 -54.34 1.58
C GLN A 863 -9.77 -55.18 0.41
N LYS A 864 -9.39 -54.50 -0.66
CA LYS A 864 -8.72 -55.11 -1.79
C LYS A 864 -7.29 -54.65 -1.81
N GLN A 865 -6.34 -55.55 -1.76
CA GLN A 865 -4.90 -55.23 -1.90
C GLN A 865 -4.56 -54.73 -3.30
#